data_cbb7116c163a54eaa4f297add1893b79
#
_entry.id   cbb7116c163a54eaa4f297add1893b79
#
_cell.length_a   1.000
_cell.length_b   1.000
_cell.length_c   1.000
_cell.angle_alpha   90.00
_cell.angle_beta   90.00
_cell.angle_gamma   90.00
#
_symmetry.space_group_name_H-M   'P 1'
#
loop_
_entity.id
_entity.type
_entity.pdbx_description
1 polymer ?
#
loop_
_entity_poly.entity_id
_entity_poly.type
_entity_poly.pdbx_seq_one_letter_code
_entity_poly.pdbx_strand_id
1 'polypeptide(L)'
;MKKHNKTWIKIIILFIVMGICGIVGPITVEASGETKIHFISLNSTTDAILLESNGHYGMVDSGEDWDYPDSEEYPLREGVTKGIGYEQQVIHYLKQLGVEKLDFYIATHSHSDHIGSGDEILNYFPTERLYINEYKDEYMYDAHGDDPNDPYYIEDAKENRLWDNQYVYDCLIKAAKENGTQIITDLDFPENEQYRSFTFGDMQIDIMNYERERDEQGNVIPVSSENNNCLVVKISAYGKVALLTSDMEPLDGDTAKVANQLIEEIGDKSEQNTEEIELENSYDNVEYETGDSVICIPQDRSVEANTLTQQDSEVIDESEINKGKTISLDLMKMVHHSVDYNNTTYFLTSLNPKTVVITGFEAWFSTRERDCLPNTEVFATASDSAAVVSTFNEKGITTKYIKINPEWMEIEGKLYYFGSNGRTFTDSGNHTIDGKNYCFDEKGAVETISRWVLTSDGWKFWKKEGFYAESEWIEVDRESYYLDENACMVTGWKIIGNKYYYFDESGKVLKNQWIKGDFVDENGEWVPQYSTAQWKMSNGRWWYLHGDGNFSYDKWETIDGEKYYFDEDGWMITGWKKIDDNWYYFSTNGVMVTDEWIGDYYLDGSGIWQEDYKVDRWIICTNGWWYCHADGSYTISDWEIIDGKKYYFDKDGWMVIGWNLIENNWYYFQNNGELTVDTWIGEYYVDSDGIWDETCRKDKWILSGNQWWYCHGDGSYTVSDWEYIDGYWYYFDEDGWMTTGWQLVKNDWYYMDVSGKMVTNMWIGNYYLKQNGIMAKNEWVDGGQYYVDENGVWVQ
;
A
#
# COMPACT_ATOMS: atom_id res chain seq x y z
N MET A 1 -57.49 11.56 -12.28
CA MET A 1 -57.38 11.19 -13.67
C MET A 1 -56.04 11.62 -14.21
N LYS A 2 -55.33 10.70 -14.61
CA LYS A 2 -54.36 10.27 -15.58
C LYS A 2 -52.90 10.40 -15.09
N LYS A 3 -52.33 9.25 -14.67
CA LYS A 3 -50.96 8.81 -14.87
C LYS A 3 -50.64 8.73 -16.34
N HIS A 4 -49.41 9.01 -16.68
CA HIS A 4 -48.49 8.66 -17.81
C HIS A 4 -47.69 9.90 -18.20
N ASN A 5 -46.37 9.96 -18.14
CA ASN A 5 -45.31 9.22 -18.80
C ASN A 5 -43.95 9.56 -18.19
N LYS A 6 -43.32 8.61 -17.56
CA LYS A 6 -41.89 8.63 -17.24
C LYS A 6 -41.28 7.40 -17.94
N THR A 7 -41.15 7.40 -19.23
CA THR A 7 -40.51 6.27 -19.95
C THR A 7 -39.90 6.67 -21.29
N TRP A 8 -39.44 7.89 -21.47
CA TRP A 8 -38.85 8.31 -22.77
C TRP A 8 -37.58 9.16 -22.67
N ILE A 9 -36.79 9.09 -21.58
CA ILE A 9 -35.52 9.81 -21.43
C ILE A 9 -34.31 8.86 -21.31
N LYS A 10 -34.49 7.55 -21.44
CA LYS A 10 -33.36 6.58 -21.39
C LYS A 10 -32.89 6.04 -22.74
N ILE A 11 -33.36 6.60 -23.88
CA ILE A 11 -33.03 6.09 -25.24
C ILE A 11 -32.33 7.13 -26.15
N ILE A 12 -32.00 8.31 -25.65
CA ILE A 12 -31.37 9.37 -26.54
C ILE A 12 -29.88 9.59 -26.23
N ILE A 13 -29.29 8.97 -25.22
CA ILE A 13 -27.82 9.04 -24.97
C ILE A 13 -27.03 7.93 -25.67
N LEU A 14 -27.69 6.96 -26.31
CA LEU A 14 -27.03 5.85 -27.00
C LEU A 14 -26.83 6.06 -28.51
N PHE A 15 -27.04 7.25 -29.07
CA PHE A 15 -26.96 7.48 -30.50
C PHE A 15 -26.07 8.64 -30.98
N ILE A 16 -25.15 9.15 -30.15
CA ILE A 16 -24.20 10.21 -30.57
C ILE A 16 -22.74 9.75 -30.59
N VAL A 17 -22.43 8.51 -30.24
CA VAL A 17 -21.07 7.94 -30.37
C VAL A 17 -20.89 6.98 -31.53
N MET A 18 -21.93 6.73 -32.33
CA MET A 18 -21.81 5.93 -33.55
C MET A 18 -21.85 6.80 -34.84
N GLY A 19 -20.80 7.52 -35.09
CA GLY A 19 -20.66 8.22 -36.34
C GLY A 19 -19.23 8.61 -36.62
N ILE A 20 -18.34 7.66 -36.79
CA ILE A 20 -17.16 7.59 -37.68
C ILE A 20 -16.33 6.39 -37.21
N CYS A 21 -16.70 5.18 -37.60
CA CYS A 21 -15.76 4.08 -37.71
C CYS A 21 -16.18 3.22 -38.88
N GLY A 22 -15.27 3.10 -39.83
CA GLY A 22 -15.40 2.21 -40.94
C GLY A 22 -15.69 0.79 -40.49
N ILE A 23 -16.52 0.13 -41.24
CA ILE A 23 -16.96 -1.24 -41.10
C ILE A 23 -15.75 -2.17 -40.93
N VAL A 24 -15.39 -2.48 -39.68
CA VAL A 24 -14.75 -3.74 -39.35
C VAL A 24 -15.88 -4.57 -38.72
N GLY A 25 -16.28 -5.60 -39.40
CA GLY A 25 -17.28 -6.54 -38.90
C GLY A 25 -16.81 -7.13 -37.57
N PRO A 26 -17.74 -7.65 -36.71
CA PRO A 26 -17.37 -8.33 -35.54
C PRO A 26 -16.38 -9.43 -35.93
N ILE A 27 -15.16 -9.37 -35.40
CA ILE A 27 -14.28 -10.55 -35.33
C ILE A 27 -15.03 -11.49 -34.43
N THR A 28 -15.80 -12.40 -34.98
CA THR A 28 -16.18 -13.61 -34.30
C THR A 28 -14.86 -14.31 -34.02
N VAL A 29 -14.34 -14.20 -32.79
CA VAL A 29 -13.39 -15.18 -32.27
C VAL A 29 -14.21 -16.47 -32.33
N GLU A 30 -14.01 -17.28 -33.36
CA GLU A 30 -14.35 -18.69 -33.27
C GLU A 30 -13.57 -19.16 -32.03
N ALA A 31 -14.28 -19.76 -31.07
CA ALA A 31 -13.66 -20.46 -29.96
C ALA A 31 -12.73 -21.51 -30.59
N SER A 32 -11.47 -21.12 -30.80
CA SER A 32 -10.44 -22.07 -31.20
C SER A 32 -10.27 -22.95 -29.99
N GLY A 33 -10.41 -24.26 -30.14
CA GLY A 33 -10.18 -25.23 -29.09
C GLY A 33 -8.70 -25.29 -28.68
N GLU A 34 -8.14 -24.16 -28.37
CA GLU A 34 -6.76 -24.03 -27.89
C GLU A 34 -6.72 -24.27 -26.38
N THR A 35 -5.67 -24.90 -25.92
CA THR A 35 -5.42 -25.20 -24.52
C THR A 35 -4.23 -24.36 -24.09
N LYS A 36 -4.40 -23.46 -23.10
CA LYS A 36 -3.44 -22.44 -22.74
C LYS A 36 -3.34 -22.25 -21.22
N ILE A 37 -2.15 -21.81 -20.81
CA ILE A 37 -1.89 -21.25 -19.49
C ILE A 37 -1.50 -19.79 -19.69
N HIS A 38 -2.20 -18.87 -19.05
CA HIS A 38 -1.93 -17.44 -19.09
C HIS A 38 -1.38 -17.02 -17.73
N PHE A 39 -0.12 -16.60 -17.68
CA PHE A 39 0.49 -15.94 -16.53
C PHE A 39 0.29 -14.44 -16.71
N ILE A 40 -0.62 -13.85 -15.94
CA ILE A 40 -1.03 -12.44 -16.10
C ILE A 40 0.11 -11.54 -15.62
N SER A 41 0.48 -10.54 -16.41
CA SER A 41 1.61 -9.65 -16.11
C SER A 41 1.19 -8.49 -15.21
N LEU A 42 1.41 -8.61 -13.92
CA LEU A 42 1.05 -7.59 -12.92
C LEU A 42 2.21 -6.65 -12.57
N ASN A 43 3.41 -6.90 -13.12
CA ASN A 43 4.64 -6.14 -12.87
C ASN A 43 5.08 -6.11 -11.40
N SER A 44 4.80 -7.18 -10.71
CA SER A 44 5.14 -7.44 -9.32
C SER A 44 5.48 -8.90 -9.14
N THR A 45 5.88 -9.27 -7.94
CA THR A 45 6.06 -10.64 -7.47
C THR A 45 4.72 -11.13 -6.91
N THR A 46 3.87 -11.63 -7.78
CA THR A 46 2.51 -12.05 -7.42
C THR A 46 1.97 -13.02 -8.48
N ASP A 47 1.17 -13.98 -8.05
CA ASP A 47 0.64 -15.03 -8.91
C ASP A 47 -0.81 -14.75 -9.32
N ALA A 48 -1.05 -14.64 -10.63
CA ALA A 48 -2.39 -14.64 -11.22
C ALA A 48 -2.34 -15.45 -12.53
N ILE A 49 -2.92 -16.65 -12.50
CA ILE A 49 -2.77 -17.63 -13.58
C ILE A 49 -4.15 -18.10 -14.04
N LEU A 50 -4.45 -17.92 -15.33
CA LEU A 50 -5.69 -18.40 -15.94
C LEU A 50 -5.40 -19.63 -16.81
N LEU A 51 -6.21 -20.67 -16.64
CA LEU A 51 -6.25 -21.87 -17.48
C LEU A 51 -7.42 -21.75 -18.47
N GLU A 52 -7.12 -21.89 -19.77
CA GLU A 52 -8.09 -21.90 -20.84
C GLU A 52 -8.06 -23.24 -21.59
N SER A 53 -9.18 -23.93 -21.71
CA SER A 53 -9.27 -25.16 -22.53
C SER A 53 -10.68 -25.33 -23.09
N ASN A 54 -10.79 -25.36 -24.43
CA ASN A 54 -12.07 -25.58 -25.14
C ASN A 54 -13.21 -24.62 -24.73
N GLY A 55 -12.89 -23.36 -24.40
CA GLY A 55 -13.87 -22.37 -23.95
C GLY A 55 -14.29 -22.53 -22.48
N HIS A 56 -13.60 -23.34 -21.73
CA HIS A 56 -13.65 -23.45 -20.28
C HIS A 56 -12.52 -22.64 -19.66
N TYR A 57 -12.76 -22.05 -18.49
CA TYR A 57 -11.81 -21.22 -17.77
C TYR A 57 -11.70 -21.66 -16.31
N GLY A 58 -10.49 -21.78 -15.81
CA GLY A 58 -10.18 -22.01 -14.41
C GLY A 58 -9.05 -21.10 -13.97
N MET A 59 -8.97 -20.76 -12.70
CA MET A 59 -7.95 -19.86 -12.18
C MET A 59 -7.09 -20.53 -11.12
N VAL A 60 -5.81 -20.21 -11.07
CA VAL A 60 -4.86 -20.57 -10.02
C VAL A 60 -4.24 -19.29 -9.52
N ASP A 61 -4.54 -18.92 -8.30
CA ASP A 61 -4.21 -17.64 -7.68
C ASP A 61 -4.70 -16.41 -8.48
N SER A 62 -4.77 -15.26 -7.86
CA SER A 62 -5.36 -14.04 -8.44
C SER A 62 -4.56 -12.77 -8.18
N GLY A 63 -3.51 -12.84 -7.36
CA GLY A 63 -2.64 -11.72 -7.05
C GLY A 63 -3.06 -10.88 -5.86
N GLU A 64 -2.21 -9.90 -5.54
CA GLU A 64 -2.38 -8.93 -4.47
C GLU A 64 -3.59 -8.03 -4.70
N ASP A 65 -4.23 -7.56 -3.64
CA ASP A 65 -5.36 -6.64 -3.66
C ASP A 65 -5.07 -5.28 -2.99
N TRP A 66 -5.99 -4.32 -3.17
CA TRP A 66 -5.91 -3.01 -2.53
C TRP A 66 -6.36 -3.00 -1.08
N ASP A 67 -7.17 -3.97 -0.70
CA ASP A 67 -7.73 -4.06 0.63
C ASP A 67 -6.70 -4.66 1.61
N TYR A 68 -6.67 -4.13 2.81
CA TYR A 68 -5.78 -4.61 3.87
C TYR A 68 -6.49 -4.53 5.21
N PRO A 69 -6.11 -5.37 6.18
CA PRO A 69 -6.74 -5.36 7.50
C PRO A 69 -6.49 -4.04 8.24
N ASP A 70 -7.56 -3.44 8.80
CA ASP A 70 -7.50 -2.23 9.65
C ASP A 70 -8.70 -2.21 10.61
N SER A 71 -8.89 -3.30 11.39
CA SER A 71 -10.01 -3.44 12.32
C SER A 71 -9.59 -4.11 13.63
N GLU A 72 -10.47 -4.10 14.63
CA GLU A 72 -10.23 -4.84 15.88
C GLU A 72 -10.19 -6.36 15.65
N GLU A 73 -10.88 -6.88 14.66
CA GLU A 73 -10.93 -8.31 14.32
C GLU A 73 -9.69 -8.73 13.52
N TYR A 74 -9.24 -7.88 12.62
CA TYR A 74 -8.05 -8.09 11.80
C TYR A 74 -7.13 -6.88 11.99
N PRO A 75 -6.25 -6.89 12.98
CA PRO A 75 -5.34 -5.79 13.24
C PRO A 75 -4.27 -5.71 12.14
N LEU A 76 -3.91 -4.48 11.78
CA LEU A 76 -2.84 -4.25 10.83
C LEU A 76 -1.49 -4.65 11.43
N ARG A 77 -0.87 -5.68 10.88
CA ARG A 77 0.45 -6.17 11.28
C ARG A 77 1.57 -5.54 10.46
N GLU A 78 2.78 -5.54 10.99
CA GLU A 78 3.97 -5.10 10.26
C GLU A 78 4.25 -6.05 9.08
N GLY A 79 4.63 -5.49 7.92
CA GLY A 79 4.90 -6.26 6.70
C GLY A 79 3.71 -6.47 5.78
N VAL A 80 2.48 -6.12 6.21
CA VAL A 80 1.29 -6.17 5.34
C VAL A 80 1.43 -5.13 4.22
N THR A 81 1.19 -5.56 2.99
CA THR A 81 1.19 -4.70 1.79
C THR A 81 0.03 -3.71 1.86
N LYS A 82 0.28 -2.47 1.46
CA LYS A 82 -0.73 -1.41 1.44
C LYS A 82 -0.63 -0.58 0.18
N GLY A 83 -1.78 -0.25 -0.37
CA GLY A 83 -1.84 0.66 -1.51
C GLY A 83 -1.27 0.06 -2.81
N ILE A 84 -1.28 -1.25 -2.91
CA ILE A 84 -0.91 -2.02 -4.10
C ILE A 84 -1.96 -3.11 -4.27
N GLY A 85 -2.60 -3.19 -5.43
CA GLY A 85 -3.57 -4.22 -5.78
C GLY A 85 -3.73 -4.32 -7.29
N TYR A 86 -4.16 -5.46 -7.76
CA TYR A 86 -4.20 -5.78 -9.18
C TYR A 86 -5.55 -6.35 -9.63
N GLU A 87 -6.55 -6.39 -8.79
CA GLU A 87 -7.87 -6.95 -9.05
C GLU A 87 -8.50 -6.40 -10.35
N GLN A 88 -8.41 -5.08 -10.60
CA GLN A 88 -8.96 -4.47 -11.81
C GLN A 88 -8.23 -4.94 -13.07
N GLN A 89 -6.91 -5.17 -12.98
CA GLN A 89 -6.11 -5.66 -14.12
C GLN A 89 -6.45 -7.13 -14.44
N VAL A 90 -6.61 -7.95 -13.42
CA VAL A 90 -7.02 -9.35 -13.57
C VAL A 90 -8.43 -9.44 -14.15
N ILE A 91 -9.40 -8.72 -13.57
CA ILE A 91 -10.78 -8.64 -14.06
C ILE A 91 -10.81 -8.19 -15.53
N HIS A 92 -10.05 -7.14 -15.85
CA HIS A 92 -9.95 -6.63 -17.23
C HIS A 92 -9.40 -7.71 -18.16
N TYR A 93 -8.31 -8.39 -17.80
CA TYR A 93 -7.70 -9.42 -18.63
C TYR A 93 -8.67 -10.58 -18.90
N LEU A 94 -9.35 -11.08 -17.87
CA LEU A 94 -10.34 -12.13 -18.01
C LEU A 94 -11.50 -11.71 -18.94
N LYS A 95 -11.99 -10.48 -18.78
CA LYS A 95 -13.06 -9.93 -19.65
C LYS A 95 -12.64 -9.77 -21.11
N GLN A 96 -11.41 -9.35 -21.37
CA GLN A 96 -10.85 -9.26 -22.73
C GLN A 96 -10.86 -10.63 -23.44
N LEU A 97 -10.68 -11.72 -22.68
CA LEU A 97 -10.76 -13.08 -23.20
C LEU A 97 -12.20 -13.59 -23.31
N GLY A 98 -13.20 -12.81 -22.85
CA GLY A 98 -14.60 -13.20 -22.86
C GLY A 98 -14.98 -14.20 -21.78
N VAL A 99 -14.24 -14.25 -20.68
CA VAL A 99 -14.59 -15.07 -19.52
C VAL A 99 -15.90 -14.57 -18.91
N GLU A 100 -16.89 -15.43 -18.83
CA GLU A 100 -18.17 -15.15 -18.18
C GLU A 100 -18.31 -15.86 -16.83
N LYS A 101 -17.60 -16.98 -16.63
CA LYS A 101 -17.57 -17.78 -15.41
C LYS A 101 -16.25 -18.56 -15.30
N LEU A 102 -15.95 -19.03 -14.11
CA LEU A 102 -14.86 -19.97 -13.85
C LEU A 102 -15.43 -21.34 -13.44
N ASP A 103 -14.87 -22.40 -14.01
CA ASP A 103 -15.24 -23.77 -13.62
C ASP A 103 -14.62 -24.12 -12.26
N PHE A 104 -13.49 -23.48 -11.94
CA PHE A 104 -12.84 -23.58 -10.64
C PHE A 104 -11.89 -22.40 -10.38
N TYR A 105 -11.60 -22.20 -9.10
CA TYR A 105 -10.49 -21.39 -8.61
C TYR A 105 -9.67 -22.22 -7.62
N ILE A 106 -8.38 -22.39 -7.88
CA ILE A 106 -7.42 -23.02 -6.97
C ILE A 106 -6.65 -21.89 -6.29
N ALA A 107 -6.88 -21.68 -5.02
CA ALA A 107 -6.15 -20.79 -4.13
C ALA A 107 -5.02 -21.61 -3.51
N THR A 108 -3.79 -21.36 -3.90
CA THR A 108 -2.68 -22.26 -3.54
C THR A 108 -2.36 -22.21 -2.05
N HIS A 109 -2.32 -21.02 -1.45
CA HIS A 109 -2.13 -20.80 -0.02
C HIS A 109 -2.58 -19.38 0.36
N SER A 110 -2.60 -19.07 1.67
CA SER A 110 -3.27 -17.88 2.20
C SER A 110 -2.39 -16.61 2.28
N HIS A 111 -1.50 -16.38 1.33
CA HIS A 111 -0.78 -15.11 1.20
C HIS A 111 -1.51 -14.15 0.25
N SER A 112 -1.46 -12.85 0.54
CA SER A 112 -2.17 -11.83 -0.24
C SER A 112 -1.66 -11.69 -1.67
N ASP A 113 -0.36 -11.89 -1.92
CA ASP A 113 0.22 -11.90 -3.27
C ASP A 113 -0.19 -13.10 -4.14
N HIS A 114 -0.97 -14.04 -3.56
CA HIS A 114 -1.59 -15.18 -4.24
C HIS A 114 -3.12 -15.08 -4.29
N ILE A 115 -3.77 -14.84 -3.16
CA ILE A 115 -5.23 -14.89 -3.08
C ILE A 115 -5.88 -13.55 -2.72
N GLY A 116 -5.09 -12.48 -2.58
CA GLY A 116 -5.59 -11.17 -2.19
C GLY A 116 -6.82 -10.75 -3.00
N SER A 117 -6.69 -10.69 -4.33
CA SER A 117 -7.82 -10.33 -5.23
C SER A 117 -8.87 -11.42 -5.42
N GLY A 118 -8.83 -12.51 -4.64
CA GLY A 118 -9.67 -13.71 -4.87
C GLY A 118 -11.15 -13.45 -4.63
N ASP A 119 -11.51 -12.68 -3.66
CA ASP A 119 -12.90 -12.39 -3.34
C ASP A 119 -13.54 -11.46 -4.40
N GLU A 120 -12.84 -10.48 -4.96
CA GLU A 120 -13.30 -9.69 -6.12
C GLU A 120 -13.49 -10.57 -7.34
N ILE A 121 -12.56 -11.49 -7.60
CA ILE A 121 -12.69 -12.43 -8.72
C ILE A 121 -13.94 -13.30 -8.56
N LEU A 122 -14.19 -13.88 -7.36
CA LEU A 122 -15.38 -14.67 -7.10
C LEU A 122 -16.68 -13.84 -7.14
N ASN A 123 -16.62 -12.58 -6.71
CA ASN A 123 -17.73 -11.64 -6.78
C ASN A 123 -18.05 -11.23 -8.21
N TYR A 124 -17.05 -11.19 -9.09
CA TYR A 124 -17.19 -10.73 -10.47
C TYR A 124 -17.52 -11.87 -11.45
N PHE A 125 -16.93 -13.06 -11.23
CA PHE A 125 -17.09 -14.24 -12.09
C PHE A 125 -17.71 -15.39 -11.30
N PRO A 126 -18.95 -15.81 -11.63
CA PRO A 126 -19.54 -17.00 -11.03
C PRO A 126 -18.58 -18.19 -11.13
N THR A 127 -18.20 -18.75 -9.99
CA THR A 127 -17.21 -19.83 -9.89
C THR A 127 -17.85 -21.08 -9.31
N GLU A 128 -17.66 -22.24 -9.95
CA GLU A 128 -18.32 -23.47 -9.51
C GLU A 128 -17.65 -24.07 -8.27
N ARG A 129 -16.31 -24.08 -8.23
CA ARG A 129 -15.52 -24.72 -7.16
C ARG A 129 -14.35 -23.85 -6.75
N LEU A 130 -14.13 -23.74 -5.45
CA LEU A 130 -12.93 -23.18 -4.83
C LEU A 130 -12.16 -24.30 -4.15
N TYR A 131 -10.89 -24.46 -4.51
CA TYR A 131 -9.94 -25.34 -3.86
C TYR A 131 -8.99 -24.53 -3.01
N ILE A 132 -8.91 -24.82 -1.72
CA ILE A 132 -8.05 -24.10 -0.77
C ILE A 132 -7.82 -24.95 0.47
N ASN A 133 -6.61 -24.93 1.03
CA ASN A 133 -6.38 -25.51 2.35
C ASN A 133 -7.02 -24.64 3.43
N GLU A 134 -7.59 -25.23 4.47
CA GLU A 134 -8.11 -24.46 5.61
C GLU A 134 -6.98 -23.66 6.25
N TYR A 135 -7.17 -22.38 6.46
CA TYR A 135 -6.20 -21.52 7.16
C TYR A 135 -6.78 -20.99 8.46
N LYS A 136 -5.93 -20.98 9.47
CA LYS A 136 -6.08 -20.22 10.72
C LYS A 136 -4.70 -19.80 11.21
N ASP A 137 -4.60 -18.62 11.81
CA ASP A 137 -3.35 -18.19 12.41
C ASP A 137 -2.75 -19.25 13.37
N GLU A 138 -3.61 -20.01 14.10
CA GLU A 138 -3.18 -21.11 15.00
C GLU A 138 -2.47 -22.27 14.29
N TYR A 139 -2.46 -22.32 12.96
CA TYR A 139 -1.72 -23.30 12.15
C TYR A 139 -0.29 -22.84 11.84
N MET A 140 0.10 -21.68 12.35
CA MET A 140 1.44 -21.12 12.23
C MET A 140 2.12 -21.10 13.62
N TYR A 141 3.42 -21.44 13.68
CA TYR A 141 4.17 -21.36 14.94
C TYR A 141 4.13 -19.98 15.59
N ASP A 142 4.18 -18.92 14.79
CA ASP A 142 4.18 -17.55 15.31
C ASP A 142 2.91 -17.17 16.10
N ALA A 143 1.79 -17.87 15.89
CA ALA A 143 0.56 -17.67 16.66
C ALA A 143 0.60 -18.28 18.06
N HIS A 144 1.55 -19.19 18.34
CA HIS A 144 1.67 -19.86 19.64
C HIS A 144 2.48 -19.07 20.66
N GLY A 145 3.11 -17.98 20.22
CA GLY A 145 3.89 -17.12 21.08
C GLY A 145 5.15 -17.79 21.64
N ASP A 146 5.72 -17.18 22.68
CA ASP A 146 6.96 -17.60 23.32
C ASP A 146 6.75 -18.25 24.71
N ASP A 147 5.57 -18.85 25.00
CA ASP A 147 5.31 -19.62 26.24
C ASP A 147 5.95 -21.01 26.13
N PRO A 148 7.02 -21.29 26.89
CA PRO A 148 7.70 -22.59 26.87
C PRO A 148 6.83 -23.79 27.28
N ASN A 149 5.59 -23.57 27.73
CA ASN A 149 4.65 -24.64 28.05
C ASN A 149 3.69 -24.94 26.88
N ASP A 150 3.69 -24.13 25.85
CA ASP A 150 2.94 -24.43 24.62
C ASP A 150 3.63 -25.60 23.88
N PRO A 151 2.88 -26.61 23.39
CA PRO A 151 3.45 -27.73 22.62
C PRO A 151 4.17 -27.29 21.35
N TYR A 152 3.81 -26.15 20.79
CA TYR A 152 4.35 -25.59 19.55
C TYR A 152 5.16 -24.30 19.77
N TYR A 153 5.69 -24.14 21.00
CA TYR A 153 6.54 -23.02 21.37
C TYR A 153 7.70 -22.84 20.41
N ILE A 154 7.92 -21.60 20.01
CA ILE A 154 9.14 -21.17 19.33
C ILE A 154 9.75 -19.98 20.07
N GLU A 155 11.08 -19.96 20.19
CA GLU A 155 11.81 -18.78 20.63
C GLU A 155 11.70 -17.71 19.52
N ASP A 156 11.39 -16.46 19.86
CA ASP A 156 11.19 -15.35 18.91
C ASP A 156 9.89 -15.39 18.08
N ALA A 157 8.83 -16.00 18.59
CA ALA A 157 7.52 -15.88 17.96
C ALA A 157 7.14 -14.40 17.72
N LYS A 158 6.70 -14.10 16.50
CA LYS A 158 6.33 -12.73 16.12
C LYS A 158 4.97 -12.72 15.43
N GLU A 159 3.98 -12.23 16.12
CA GLU A 159 2.61 -12.16 15.58
C GLU A 159 2.51 -11.41 14.24
N ASN A 160 3.42 -10.46 13.97
CA ASN A 160 3.47 -9.76 12.68
C ASN A 160 3.87 -10.65 11.50
N ARG A 161 4.50 -11.81 11.69
CA ARG A 161 4.79 -12.79 10.63
C ARG A 161 3.55 -13.54 10.14
N LEU A 162 2.43 -13.43 10.83
CA LEU A 162 1.14 -13.93 10.36
C LEU A 162 0.55 -13.02 9.26
N TRP A 163 1.12 -11.83 9.06
CA TRP A 163 0.73 -10.84 8.06
C TRP A 163 -0.79 -10.63 8.02
N ASP A 164 -1.38 -10.69 6.85
CA ASP A 164 -2.82 -10.56 6.56
C ASP A 164 -3.48 -11.89 6.16
N ASN A 165 -2.79 -13.02 6.34
CA ASN A 165 -3.22 -14.33 5.86
C ASN A 165 -4.66 -14.68 6.29
N GLN A 166 -4.99 -14.49 7.58
CA GLN A 166 -6.34 -14.77 8.07
C GLN A 166 -7.39 -13.86 7.42
N TYR A 167 -7.04 -12.59 7.19
CA TYR A 167 -7.93 -11.62 6.58
C TYR A 167 -8.26 -12.01 5.14
N VAL A 168 -7.25 -12.22 4.29
CA VAL A 168 -7.46 -12.56 2.87
C VAL A 168 -8.16 -13.92 2.72
N TYR A 169 -7.82 -14.88 3.58
CA TYR A 169 -8.52 -16.18 3.62
C TYR A 169 -10.01 -16.01 3.94
N ASP A 170 -10.34 -15.27 5.00
CA ASP A 170 -11.74 -15.09 5.42
C ASP A 170 -12.55 -14.28 4.40
N CYS A 171 -11.96 -13.28 3.73
CA CYS A 171 -12.57 -12.54 2.63
C CYS A 171 -12.92 -13.49 1.47
N LEU A 172 -11.96 -14.31 1.03
CA LEU A 172 -12.17 -15.28 -0.05
C LEU A 172 -13.25 -16.32 0.30
N ILE A 173 -13.20 -16.89 1.50
CA ILE A 173 -14.19 -17.86 1.98
C ILE A 173 -15.59 -17.23 2.10
N LYS A 174 -15.67 -15.99 2.53
CA LYS A 174 -16.94 -15.25 2.59
C LYS A 174 -17.50 -15.05 1.19
N ALA A 175 -16.71 -14.56 0.24
CA ALA A 175 -17.13 -14.37 -1.15
C ALA A 175 -17.60 -15.69 -1.77
N ALA A 176 -16.87 -16.79 -1.56
CA ALA A 176 -17.26 -18.10 -2.04
C ALA A 176 -18.63 -18.56 -1.49
N LYS A 177 -18.87 -18.36 -0.19
CA LYS A 177 -20.16 -18.70 0.45
C LYS A 177 -21.30 -17.83 -0.06
N GLU A 178 -21.10 -16.53 -0.21
CA GLU A 178 -22.09 -15.57 -0.69
C GLU A 178 -22.49 -15.85 -2.15
N ASN A 179 -21.56 -16.29 -2.97
CA ASN A 179 -21.77 -16.60 -4.38
C ASN A 179 -22.19 -18.07 -4.63
N GLY A 180 -22.25 -18.89 -3.58
CA GLY A 180 -22.68 -20.29 -3.69
C GLY A 180 -21.63 -21.21 -4.32
N THR A 181 -20.37 -20.81 -4.32
CA THR A 181 -19.22 -21.60 -4.78
C THR A 181 -19.00 -22.80 -3.84
N GLN A 182 -18.79 -23.99 -4.41
CA GLN A 182 -18.44 -25.15 -3.61
C GLN A 182 -17.00 -25.04 -3.11
N ILE A 183 -16.81 -25.00 -1.80
CA ILE A 183 -15.48 -24.97 -1.17
C ILE A 183 -15.02 -26.41 -0.94
N ILE A 184 -13.77 -26.69 -1.34
CA ILE A 184 -13.10 -27.99 -1.23
C ILE A 184 -11.77 -27.73 -0.49
N THR A 185 -11.59 -28.38 0.66
CA THR A 185 -10.43 -28.16 1.53
C THR A 185 -9.54 -29.39 1.65
N ASP A 186 -8.43 -29.28 2.37
CA ASP A 186 -7.52 -30.38 2.70
C ASP A 186 -8.21 -31.58 3.38
N LEU A 187 -9.38 -31.38 3.98
CA LEU A 187 -10.19 -32.45 4.56
C LEU A 187 -10.94 -33.27 3.50
N ASP A 188 -11.25 -32.66 2.35
CA ASP A 188 -12.03 -33.30 1.28
C ASP A 188 -11.14 -34.12 0.31
N PHE A 189 -9.87 -33.72 0.14
CA PHE A 189 -8.94 -34.33 -0.81
C PHE A 189 -8.68 -35.83 -0.57
N PRO A 190 -8.43 -36.30 0.67
CA PRO A 190 -8.21 -37.71 0.92
C PRO A 190 -9.42 -38.58 0.66
N GLU A 191 -10.64 -38.04 0.86
CA GLU A 191 -11.89 -38.78 0.76
C GLU A 191 -12.41 -38.95 -0.68
N ASN A 192 -12.03 -38.02 -1.58
CA ASN A 192 -12.51 -37.98 -2.95
C ASN A 192 -11.42 -37.62 -3.97
N GLU A 193 -10.93 -38.66 -4.66
CA GLU A 193 -9.90 -38.48 -5.70
C GLU A 193 -10.32 -37.50 -6.81
N GLN A 194 -11.63 -37.37 -7.10
CA GLN A 194 -12.13 -36.45 -8.12
C GLN A 194 -11.93 -34.97 -7.75
N TYR A 195 -11.66 -34.64 -6.50
CA TYR A 195 -11.32 -33.28 -6.09
C TYR A 195 -9.87 -32.92 -6.35
N ARG A 196 -8.97 -33.89 -6.33
CA ARG A 196 -7.53 -33.67 -6.57
C ARG A 196 -7.06 -34.04 -7.97
N SER A 197 -7.87 -34.80 -8.74
CA SER A 197 -7.55 -35.25 -10.10
C SER A 197 -8.77 -35.18 -10.97
N PHE A 198 -8.84 -34.26 -11.92
CA PHE A 198 -10.01 -34.04 -12.75
C PHE A 198 -9.67 -33.52 -14.14
N THR A 199 -10.59 -33.81 -15.10
CA THR A 199 -10.48 -33.34 -16.46
C THR A 199 -11.10 -31.95 -16.60
N PHE A 200 -10.38 -31.03 -17.30
CA PHE A 200 -10.80 -29.68 -17.59
C PHE A 200 -10.53 -29.36 -19.06
N GLY A 201 -11.56 -29.36 -19.89
CA GLY A 201 -11.38 -29.32 -21.33
C GLY A 201 -10.49 -30.46 -21.83
N ASP A 202 -9.36 -30.12 -22.47
CA ASP A 202 -8.34 -31.10 -22.90
C ASP A 202 -7.21 -31.25 -21.88
N MET A 203 -7.30 -30.59 -20.74
CA MET A 203 -6.33 -30.70 -19.65
C MET A 203 -6.78 -31.77 -18.64
N GLN A 204 -5.82 -32.49 -18.12
CA GLN A 204 -5.90 -33.21 -16.87
C GLN A 204 -5.23 -32.35 -15.80
N ILE A 205 -5.95 -32.03 -14.76
CA ILE A 205 -5.49 -31.26 -13.60
C ILE A 205 -5.27 -32.23 -12.45
N ASP A 206 -4.07 -32.25 -11.89
CA ASP A 206 -3.74 -33.02 -10.69
C ASP A 206 -3.22 -32.07 -9.62
N ILE A 207 -3.90 -31.97 -8.49
CA ILE A 207 -3.49 -31.17 -7.33
C ILE A 207 -2.57 -32.04 -6.48
N MET A 208 -1.36 -31.55 -6.26
CA MET A 208 -0.28 -32.16 -5.49
C MET A 208 -0.05 -31.35 -4.21
N ASN A 209 0.76 -31.90 -3.32
CA ASN A 209 1.15 -31.26 -2.05
C ASN A 209 -0.05 -30.78 -1.19
N TYR A 210 -1.15 -31.52 -1.23
CA TYR A 210 -2.40 -31.22 -0.53
C TYR A 210 -2.48 -31.84 0.87
N GLU A 211 -1.54 -32.72 1.22
CA GLU A 211 -1.51 -33.41 2.50
C GLU A 211 -0.95 -32.49 3.58
N ARG A 212 -1.72 -32.28 4.62
CA ARG A 212 -1.32 -31.51 5.80
C ARG A 212 -1.04 -32.44 6.96
N GLU A 213 0.07 -32.20 7.66
CA GLU A 213 0.42 -33.00 8.82
C GLU A 213 -0.56 -32.79 9.98
N ARG A 214 -0.93 -33.89 10.66
CA ARG A 214 -1.87 -33.87 11.78
C ARG A 214 -1.35 -34.74 12.92
N ASP A 215 -1.61 -34.30 14.16
CA ASP A 215 -1.29 -35.07 15.34
C ASP A 215 -2.19 -36.34 15.50
N GLU A 216 -1.90 -37.16 16.52
CA GLU A 216 -2.69 -38.36 16.82
C GLU A 216 -4.16 -38.06 17.15
N GLN A 217 -4.49 -36.83 17.51
CA GLN A 217 -5.84 -36.35 17.81
C GLN A 217 -6.54 -35.78 16.58
N GLY A 218 -5.82 -35.61 15.46
CA GLY A 218 -6.31 -35.06 14.20
C GLY A 218 -6.23 -33.54 14.08
N ASN A 219 -5.57 -32.85 15.04
CA ASN A 219 -5.31 -31.43 14.93
C ASN A 219 -4.20 -31.18 13.92
N VAL A 220 -4.24 -30.03 13.22
CA VAL A 220 -3.17 -29.61 12.32
C VAL A 220 -1.92 -29.34 13.14
N ILE A 221 -0.78 -29.87 12.68
CA ILE A 221 0.53 -29.53 13.24
C ILE A 221 0.93 -28.18 12.63
N PRO A 222 1.23 -27.15 13.45
CA PRO A 222 1.65 -25.85 12.95
C PRO A 222 2.92 -25.94 12.10
N VAL A 223 3.04 -24.99 11.16
CA VAL A 223 4.21 -24.86 10.29
C VAL A 223 4.91 -23.51 10.49
N SER A 224 6.14 -23.42 10.04
CA SER A 224 6.94 -22.18 10.12
C SER A 224 6.56 -21.14 9.07
N SER A 225 5.97 -21.59 7.96
CA SER A 225 5.57 -20.77 6.82
C SER A 225 4.35 -21.39 6.16
N GLU A 226 3.37 -20.58 5.76
CA GLU A 226 2.19 -21.04 5.02
C GLU A 226 2.58 -21.54 3.61
N ASN A 227 3.71 -21.15 3.09
CA ASN A 227 4.29 -21.69 1.85
C ASN A 227 4.43 -23.24 1.88
N ASN A 228 4.66 -23.80 3.06
CA ASN A 228 4.77 -25.27 3.23
C ASN A 228 3.42 -26.00 3.05
N ASN A 229 2.31 -25.25 3.07
CA ASN A 229 0.96 -25.79 2.86
C ASN A 229 0.42 -25.47 1.46
N CYS A 230 1.24 -24.95 0.54
CA CYS A 230 0.76 -24.52 -0.76
C CYS A 230 0.38 -25.72 -1.64
N LEU A 231 -0.74 -25.57 -2.36
CA LEU A 231 -1.17 -26.51 -3.39
C LEU A 231 -0.30 -26.36 -4.63
N VAL A 232 0.14 -27.47 -5.19
CA VAL A 232 0.89 -27.52 -6.45
C VAL A 232 0.00 -28.11 -7.53
N VAL A 233 0.02 -27.55 -8.74
CA VAL A 233 -0.89 -27.98 -9.81
C VAL A 233 -0.09 -28.55 -10.97
N LYS A 234 -0.22 -29.86 -11.20
CA LYS A 234 0.27 -30.52 -12.40
C LYS A 234 -0.79 -30.50 -13.49
N ILE A 235 -0.43 -30.04 -14.67
CA ILE A 235 -1.31 -29.94 -15.83
C ILE A 235 -0.76 -30.82 -16.95
N SER A 236 -1.57 -31.73 -17.43
CA SER A 236 -1.20 -32.61 -18.55
C SER A 236 -2.17 -32.42 -19.71
N ALA A 237 -1.65 -32.16 -20.91
CA ALA A 237 -2.43 -32.06 -22.14
C ALA A 237 -1.57 -32.45 -23.36
N TYR A 238 -2.13 -33.16 -24.33
CA TYR A 238 -1.46 -33.59 -25.57
C TYR A 238 -0.10 -34.29 -25.30
N GLY A 239 0.00 -35.03 -24.17
CA GLY A 239 1.24 -35.70 -23.77
C GLY A 239 2.35 -34.75 -23.31
N LYS A 240 2.03 -33.49 -22.98
CA LYS A 240 2.92 -32.47 -22.39
C LYS A 240 2.53 -32.27 -20.95
N VAL A 241 3.53 -31.90 -20.14
CA VAL A 241 3.37 -31.68 -18.69
C VAL A 241 3.86 -30.30 -18.32
N ALA A 242 2.99 -29.53 -17.65
CA ALA A 242 3.32 -28.29 -16.99
C ALA A 242 3.14 -28.41 -15.47
N LEU A 243 3.97 -27.70 -14.72
CA LEU A 243 3.89 -27.64 -13.26
C LEU A 243 3.77 -26.20 -12.79
N LEU A 244 2.73 -25.90 -12.02
CA LEU A 244 2.56 -24.65 -11.29
C LEU A 244 2.93 -24.93 -9.85
N THR A 245 4.07 -24.45 -9.43
CA THR A 245 4.73 -24.84 -8.18
C THR A 245 4.31 -24.04 -6.97
N SER A 246 3.58 -22.92 -7.17
CA SER A 246 3.32 -21.97 -6.10
C SER A 246 4.62 -21.58 -5.35
N ASP A 247 4.61 -21.45 -4.04
CA ASP A 247 5.70 -20.95 -3.23
C ASP A 247 6.31 -21.99 -2.30
N MET A 248 6.30 -23.27 -2.72
CA MET A 248 6.90 -24.38 -1.95
C MET A 248 8.26 -24.01 -1.34
N GLU A 249 8.50 -24.49 -0.15
CA GLU A 249 9.80 -24.35 0.52
C GLU A 249 10.56 -25.69 0.60
N PRO A 250 11.89 -25.65 0.59
CA PRO A 250 12.69 -26.88 0.68
C PRO A 250 12.85 -27.38 2.12
N LEU A 251 12.57 -26.56 3.13
CA LEU A 251 12.86 -26.86 4.53
C LEU A 251 12.09 -28.08 5.06
N ASP A 252 10.84 -28.25 4.63
CA ASP A 252 10.00 -29.38 5.04
C ASP A 252 9.93 -30.48 3.98
N GLY A 253 10.87 -30.45 3.00
CA GLY A 253 10.98 -31.47 1.97
C GLY A 253 9.99 -31.37 0.81
N ASP A 254 9.15 -30.34 0.75
CA ASP A 254 8.09 -30.21 -0.27
C ASP A 254 8.63 -30.24 -1.70
N THR A 255 9.69 -29.49 -1.98
CA THR A 255 10.29 -29.50 -3.33
C THR A 255 10.85 -30.87 -3.68
N ALA A 256 11.50 -31.56 -2.76
CA ALA A 256 12.01 -32.91 -2.96
C ALA A 256 10.87 -33.94 -3.09
N LYS A 257 9.83 -33.86 -2.27
CA LYS A 257 8.63 -34.69 -2.32
C LYS A 257 7.93 -34.60 -3.67
N VAL A 258 7.66 -33.39 -4.15
CA VAL A 258 7.01 -33.15 -5.45
C VAL A 258 7.90 -33.64 -6.60
N ALA A 259 9.22 -33.39 -6.55
CA ALA A 259 10.15 -33.89 -7.57
C ALA A 259 10.16 -35.42 -7.63
N ASN A 260 10.25 -36.09 -6.49
CA ASN A 260 10.25 -37.55 -6.41
C ASN A 260 8.95 -38.16 -6.94
N GLN A 261 7.78 -37.58 -6.55
CA GLN A 261 6.49 -38.03 -7.07
C GLN A 261 6.42 -37.93 -8.60
N LEU A 262 6.88 -36.79 -9.17
CA LEU A 262 6.88 -36.60 -10.62
C LEU A 262 7.84 -37.55 -11.34
N ILE A 263 9.01 -37.82 -10.77
CA ILE A 263 9.98 -38.79 -11.30
C ILE A 263 9.38 -40.19 -11.32
N GLU A 264 8.64 -40.60 -10.29
CA GLU A 264 7.97 -41.89 -10.24
C GLU A 264 6.83 -42.00 -11.27
N GLU A 265 5.99 -40.98 -11.40
CA GLU A 265 4.86 -40.96 -12.33
C GLU A 265 5.26 -40.89 -13.81
N ILE A 266 6.29 -40.09 -14.12
CA ILE A 266 6.68 -39.79 -15.50
C ILE A 266 7.91 -40.60 -15.94
N GLY A 267 8.84 -40.92 -15.00
CA GLY A 267 10.14 -41.48 -15.26
C GLY A 267 10.16 -42.93 -15.71
N ASP A 268 9.10 -43.68 -15.51
CA ASP A 268 9.05 -45.15 -15.70
C ASP A 268 8.84 -45.61 -17.17
N LYS A 269 8.94 -44.73 -18.16
CA LYS A 269 8.69 -45.02 -19.58
C LYS A 269 9.88 -44.98 -20.53
N SER A 270 11.13 -44.74 -20.05
CA SER A 270 12.30 -44.77 -20.93
C SER A 270 13.52 -45.37 -20.25
N GLU A 271 13.68 -46.65 -20.35
CA GLU A 271 15.00 -47.30 -20.14
C GLU A 271 16.01 -46.87 -21.23
N GLN A 272 17.21 -46.58 -20.73
CA GLN A 272 18.51 -46.53 -21.39
C GLN A 272 19.03 -45.20 -21.90
N ASN A 273 19.85 -44.55 -21.08
CA ASN A 273 21.30 -44.32 -21.29
C ASN A 273 21.83 -43.39 -20.19
N THR A 274 22.50 -43.97 -19.21
CA THR A 274 23.26 -43.25 -18.18
C THR A 274 24.67 -43.05 -18.69
N GLU A 275 25.09 -41.82 -18.90
CA GLU A 275 26.51 -41.41 -18.74
C GLU A 275 26.59 -40.61 -17.43
N GLU A 276 27.37 -41.14 -16.51
CA GLU A 276 27.69 -40.49 -15.24
C GLU A 276 28.41 -39.17 -15.49
N ILE A 277 27.88 -38.07 -15.04
CA ILE A 277 28.58 -36.77 -14.95
C ILE A 277 28.93 -36.56 -13.48
N GLU A 278 30.22 -36.78 -13.15
CA GLU A 278 30.75 -36.31 -11.87
C GLU A 278 30.86 -34.78 -11.91
N LEU A 279 30.09 -34.09 -11.09
CA LEU A 279 30.21 -32.64 -10.85
C LEU A 279 31.09 -32.42 -9.62
N GLU A 280 32.29 -31.93 -9.85
CA GLU A 280 33.16 -31.39 -8.80
C GLU A 280 32.58 -30.09 -8.26
N ASN A 281 32.33 -30.03 -6.95
CA ASN A 281 31.94 -28.85 -6.22
C ASN A 281 33.13 -27.90 -6.06
N SER A 282 33.15 -26.79 -6.78
CA SER A 282 34.05 -25.67 -6.50
C SER A 282 33.23 -24.45 -6.11
N TYR A 283 33.31 -24.08 -4.84
CA TYR A 283 32.82 -22.80 -4.34
C TYR A 283 33.96 -21.79 -4.40
N ASP A 284 33.89 -20.85 -5.32
CA ASP A 284 34.75 -19.67 -5.29
C ASP A 284 33.94 -18.44 -4.83
N ASN A 285 34.49 -17.80 -3.80
CA ASN A 285 33.98 -16.54 -3.25
C ASN A 285 34.04 -15.43 -4.29
N VAL A 286 32.92 -14.79 -4.57
CA VAL A 286 32.86 -13.56 -5.36
C VAL A 286 32.50 -12.39 -4.44
N GLU A 287 33.45 -11.48 -4.26
CA GLU A 287 33.20 -10.17 -3.64
C GLU A 287 32.36 -9.29 -4.56
N TYR A 288 31.31 -8.68 -4.01
CA TYR A 288 30.48 -7.70 -4.72
C TYR A 288 31.04 -6.28 -4.54
N GLU A 289 31.45 -5.66 -5.63
CA GLU A 289 31.63 -4.20 -5.70
C GLU A 289 30.27 -3.53 -5.92
N THR A 290 29.94 -2.59 -5.02
CA THR A 290 28.73 -1.76 -5.09
C THR A 290 28.91 -0.62 -6.07
N GLY A 291 28.16 -0.61 -7.16
CA GLY A 291 28.02 0.51 -8.08
C GLY A 291 26.65 1.17 -7.92
N ASP A 292 26.67 2.47 -7.55
CA ASP A 292 25.48 3.30 -7.34
C ASP A 292 24.56 3.38 -8.57
N SER A 293 23.32 2.93 -8.42
CA SER A 293 22.18 3.48 -9.14
C SER A 293 20.90 3.27 -8.32
N VAL A 294 20.35 4.37 -7.86
CA VAL A 294 19.11 4.42 -7.09
C VAL A 294 17.94 4.10 -8.01
N ILE A 295 17.43 2.87 -7.91
CA ILE A 295 16.11 2.51 -8.40
C ILE A 295 15.23 2.45 -7.15
N CYS A 296 14.17 3.26 -7.10
CA CYS A 296 13.14 3.13 -6.08
C CYS A 296 12.44 1.77 -6.28
N ILE A 297 12.85 0.81 -5.48
CA ILE A 297 12.16 -0.49 -5.36
C ILE A 297 11.05 -0.27 -4.33
N PRO A 298 9.80 -0.68 -4.60
CA PRO A 298 8.81 -0.82 -3.53
C PRO A 298 9.43 -1.71 -2.44
N GLN A 299 9.22 -1.37 -1.17
CA GLN A 299 9.74 -2.18 -0.07
C GLN A 299 9.10 -3.57 -0.17
N ASP A 300 9.87 -4.48 -0.77
CA ASP A 300 9.56 -5.89 -0.77
C ASP A 300 9.62 -6.40 0.67
N ARG A 301 8.71 -7.32 1.00
CA ARG A 301 8.73 -8.03 2.29
C ARG A 301 10.14 -8.60 2.45
N SER A 302 10.96 -7.97 3.26
CA SER A 302 12.29 -8.47 3.55
C SER A 302 12.14 -9.81 4.25
N VAL A 303 12.36 -10.89 3.53
CA VAL A 303 12.50 -12.21 4.10
C VAL A 303 13.81 -12.19 4.90
N GLU A 304 13.72 -11.88 6.20
CA GLU A 304 14.81 -12.20 7.10
C GLU A 304 14.94 -13.72 7.12
N ALA A 305 16.11 -14.22 6.73
CA ALA A 305 16.43 -15.63 6.80
C ALA A 305 16.29 -16.11 8.25
N ASN A 306 15.15 -16.74 8.56
CA ASN A 306 14.92 -17.32 9.87
C ASN A 306 15.74 -18.58 10.01
N THR A 307 16.74 -18.53 10.85
CA THR A 307 17.41 -19.71 11.39
C THR A 307 16.49 -20.32 12.46
N LEU A 308 15.58 -21.19 12.08
CA LEU A 308 14.84 -22.02 13.01
C LEU A 308 15.70 -23.16 13.49
N THR A 309 15.70 -23.36 14.78
CA THR A 309 16.38 -24.47 15.44
C THR A 309 15.75 -25.80 15.04
N GLN A 310 16.48 -26.64 14.33
CA GLN A 310 16.12 -28.05 14.19
C GLN A 310 15.98 -28.68 15.58
N GLN A 311 14.74 -29.01 15.97
CA GLN A 311 14.54 -30.16 16.88
C GLN A 311 14.59 -31.41 16.00
N ASP A 312 15.40 -32.40 16.45
CA ASP A 312 15.68 -33.65 15.78
C ASP A 312 14.40 -34.41 15.34
N SER A 313 13.89 -34.08 14.16
CA SER A 313 13.24 -35.09 13.33
C SER A 313 14.33 -35.70 12.45
N GLU A 314 14.44 -37.02 12.41
CA GLU A 314 15.26 -37.72 11.41
C GLU A 314 14.73 -37.26 10.04
N VAL A 315 15.34 -36.21 9.47
CA VAL A 315 15.15 -35.83 8.06
C VAL A 315 15.66 -37.03 7.27
N ILE A 316 14.75 -37.84 6.77
CA ILE A 316 15.08 -38.80 5.72
C ILE A 316 15.59 -37.92 4.57
N ASP A 317 16.86 -38.06 4.24
CA ASP A 317 17.43 -37.38 3.08
C ASP A 317 16.79 -37.99 1.82
N GLU A 318 15.61 -37.44 1.45
CA GLU A 318 14.83 -37.89 0.29
C GLU A 318 15.57 -37.69 -1.02
N SER A 319 16.64 -36.87 -1.06
CA SER A 319 17.55 -36.73 -2.21
C SER A 319 18.29 -38.02 -2.57
N GLU A 320 18.32 -39.00 -1.65
CA GLU A 320 18.95 -40.33 -1.88
C GLU A 320 18.01 -41.30 -2.61
N ILE A 321 16.68 -41.12 -2.58
CA ILE A 321 15.71 -42.12 -3.10
C ILE A 321 15.76 -42.22 -4.64
N ASN A 322 15.95 -41.10 -5.34
CA ASN A 322 15.96 -41.00 -6.79
C ASN A 322 17.26 -40.42 -7.36
N LYS A 323 18.38 -40.54 -6.67
CA LYS A 323 19.67 -39.98 -7.06
C LYS A 323 20.05 -40.41 -8.48
N GLY A 324 20.16 -39.44 -9.40
CA GLY A 324 20.52 -39.65 -10.80
C GLY A 324 19.35 -39.94 -11.74
N LYS A 325 18.11 -39.93 -11.30
CA LYS A 325 16.93 -39.95 -12.19
C LYS A 325 16.51 -38.50 -12.53
N THR A 326 16.28 -38.22 -13.78
CA THR A 326 15.81 -36.94 -14.27
C THR A 326 14.64 -37.15 -15.22
N ILE A 327 13.68 -36.22 -15.19
CA ILE A 327 12.62 -36.10 -16.17
C ILE A 327 12.82 -34.78 -16.94
N SER A 328 12.03 -34.53 -17.96
CA SER A 328 12.07 -33.26 -18.67
C SER A 328 10.63 -32.72 -18.74
N LEU A 329 10.30 -31.79 -17.88
CA LEU A 329 9.05 -31.07 -17.95
C LEU A 329 9.01 -30.18 -19.19
N ASP A 330 7.81 -29.98 -19.76
CA ASP A 330 7.66 -29.08 -20.90
C ASP A 330 7.56 -27.62 -20.45
N LEU A 331 6.95 -27.35 -19.28
CA LEU A 331 6.79 -26.01 -18.70
C LEU A 331 6.79 -26.07 -17.16
N MET A 332 7.38 -25.09 -16.50
CA MET A 332 7.33 -24.95 -15.05
C MET A 332 7.20 -23.44 -14.67
N LYS A 333 6.27 -23.11 -13.75
CA LYS A 333 6.36 -21.86 -13.00
C LYS A 333 7.48 -22.00 -11.98
N MET A 334 8.38 -21.02 -11.88
CA MET A 334 9.46 -21.05 -10.88
C MET A 334 8.88 -20.94 -9.47
N VAL A 335 9.42 -21.71 -8.56
CA VAL A 335 9.00 -21.70 -7.15
C VAL A 335 9.24 -20.32 -6.55
N HIS A 336 8.26 -19.82 -5.80
CA HIS A 336 8.34 -18.59 -5.02
C HIS A 336 8.97 -17.43 -5.84
N HIS A 337 8.37 -17.13 -6.99
CA HIS A 337 8.79 -16.06 -7.90
C HIS A 337 10.27 -16.08 -8.31
N SER A 338 10.94 -17.26 -8.23
CA SER A 338 12.39 -17.44 -8.41
C SER A 338 13.24 -16.92 -7.25
N VAL A 339 12.75 -17.00 -6.01
CA VAL A 339 13.60 -16.82 -4.84
C VAL A 339 14.59 -17.99 -4.78
N ASP A 340 15.90 -17.68 -4.85
CA ASP A 340 16.96 -18.64 -5.17
C ASP A 340 17.00 -19.89 -4.26
N TYR A 341 16.83 -19.73 -2.94
CA TYR A 341 16.91 -20.85 -2.00
C TYR A 341 15.74 -21.85 -2.12
N ASN A 342 14.56 -21.41 -2.60
CA ASN A 342 13.41 -22.27 -2.81
C ASN A 342 13.58 -23.19 -4.02
N ASN A 343 14.34 -22.77 -5.03
CA ASN A 343 14.62 -23.52 -6.24
C ASN A 343 15.89 -24.37 -6.09
N THR A 344 15.83 -25.44 -5.29
CA THR A 344 17.03 -26.26 -5.01
C THR A 344 17.67 -26.85 -6.26
N THR A 345 18.97 -27.09 -6.25
CA THR A 345 19.67 -27.73 -7.35
C THR A 345 19.08 -29.10 -7.70
N TYR A 346 18.72 -29.89 -6.68
CA TYR A 346 18.06 -31.17 -6.86
C TYR A 346 16.72 -31.01 -7.60
N PHE A 347 15.86 -30.12 -7.16
CA PHE A 347 14.57 -29.87 -7.79
C PHE A 347 14.71 -29.47 -9.26
N LEU A 348 15.54 -28.46 -9.54
CA LEU A 348 15.75 -27.96 -10.90
C LEU A 348 16.34 -28.99 -11.85
N THR A 349 17.41 -29.69 -11.42
CA THR A 349 18.09 -30.68 -12.29
C THR A 349 17.27 -31.94 -12.47
N SER A 350 16.49 -32.37 -11.48
CA SER A 350 15.65 -33.56 -11.58
C SER A 350 14.47 -33.34 -12.52
N LEU A 351 13.85 -32.15 -12.49
CA LEU A 351 12.70 -31.81 -13.33
C LEU A 351 13.08 -31.28 -14.71
N ASN A 352 14.24 -30.65 -14.84
CA ASN A 352 14.85 -30.16 -16.07
C ASN A 352 13.84 -29.58 -17.08
N PRO A 353 13.14 -28.47 -16.73
CA PRO A 353 12.06 -27.92 -17.55
C PRO A 353 12.62 -27.30 -18.85
N LYS A 354 11.91 -27.45 -19.96
CA LYS A 354 12.24 -26.82 -21.25
C LYS A 354 11.97 -25.32 -21.24
N THR A 355 10.93 -24.92 -20.54
CA THR A 355 10.50 -23.52 -20.38
C THR A 355 10.18 -23.26 -18.92
N VAL A 356 10.63 -22.12 -18.39
CA VAL A 356 10.22 -21.61 -17.08
C VAL A 356 9.55 -20.26 -17.20
N VAL A 357 8.56 -20.03 -16.33
CA VAL A 357 7.92 -18.73 -16.17
C VAL A 357 8.12 -18.28 -14.74
N ILE A 358 8.68 -17.08 -14.60
CA ILE A 358 8.85 -16.38 -13.33
C ILE A 358 7.68 -15.42 -13.18
N THR A 359 6.88 -15.59 -12.15
CA THR A 359 5.77 -14.66 -11.82
C THR A 359 6.30 -13.47 -11.02
N GLY A 360 7.23 -12.76 -11.63
CA GLY A 360 7.99 -11.67 -11.05
C GLY A 360 9.03 -11.13 -12.04
N PHE A 361 10.17 -10.70 -11.52
CA PHE A 361 11.24 -10.07 -12.28
C PHE A 361 12.27 -11.10 -12.79
N GLU A 362 12.62 -11.04 -14.09
CA GLU A 362 13.67 -11.91 -14.66
C GLU A 362 15.03 -11.77 -13.95
N ALA A 363 15.29 -10.60 -13.36
CA ALA A 363 16.54 -10.37 -12.62
C ALA A 363 16.69 -11.26 -11.37
N TRP A 364 15.60 -11.87 -10.89
CA TRP A 364 15.64 -12.81 -9.77
C TRP A 364 16.11 -14.21 -10.17
N PHE A 365 16.06 -14.54 -11.47
CA PHE A 365 16.61 -15.80 -11.97
C PHE A 365 18.14 -15.81 -11.79
N SER A 366 18.60 -16.42 -10.73
CA SER A 366 19.98 -16.39 -10.26
C SER A 366 20.95 -17.06 -11.22
N THR A 367 22.25 -16.78 -11.04
CA THR A 367 23.30 -17.47 -11.81
C THR A 367 23.28 -18.97 -11.54
N ARG A 368 23.04 -19.41 -10.30
CA ARG A 368 22.92 -20.82 -9.93
C ARG A 368 21.77 -21.50 -10.66
N GLU A 369 20.61 -20.90 -10.71
CA GLU A 369 19.45 -21.44 -11.43
C GLU A 369 19.72 -21.54 -12.93
N ARG A 370 20.38 -20.53 -13.53
CA ARG A 370 20.80 -20.56 -14.93
C ARG A 370 21.80 -21.70 -15.21
N ASP A 371 22.74 -21.97 -14.29
CA ASP A 371 23.69 -23.04 -14.39
C ASP A 371 23.04 -24.43 -14.25
N CYS A 372 21.99 -24.53 -13.40
CA CYS A 372 21.18 -25.75 -13.32
C CYS A 372 20.33 -25.99 -14.58
N LEU A 373 19.93 -24.94 -15.28
CA LEU A 373 18.99 -24.96 -16.40
C LEU A 373 19.57 -24.31 -17.69
N PRO A 374 20.74 -24.76 -18.21
CA PRO A 374 21.46 -24.06 -19.27
C PRO A 374 20.76 -24.02 -20.63
N ASN A 375 19.78 -24.86 -20.87
CA ASN A 375 19.02 -24.95 -22.13
C ASN A 375 17.54 -24.57 -22.00
N THR A 376 17.14 -24.01 -20.88
CA THR A 376 15.75 -23.64 -20.57
C THR A 376 15.41 -22.24 -21.10
N GLU A 377 14.27 -22.11 -21.75
CA GLU A 377 13.73 -20.80 -22.12
C GLU A 377 13.09 -20.13 -20.88
N VAL A 378 13.42 -18.86 -20.65
CA VAL A 378 12.98 -18.10 -19.46
C VAL A 378 12.06 -16.97 -19.88
N PHE A 379 10.90 -16.88 -19.21
CA PHE A 379 9.93 -15.79 -19.33
C PHE A 379 9.63 -15.20 -17.95
N ALA A 380 9.31 -13.90 -17.89
CA ALA A 380 8.97 -13.23 -16.64
C ALA A 380 7.71 -12.35 -16.80
N THR A 381 6.81 -12.36 -15.81
CA THR A 381 5.59 -11.58 -15.87
C THR A 381 5.82 -10.09 -15.60
N ALA A 382 6.88 -9.71 -14.87
CA ALA A 382 7.27 -8.31 -14.71
C ALA A 382 7.90 -7.77 -16.01
N SER A 383 7.09 -7.57 -17.02
CA SER A 383 7.47 -7.17 -18.39
C SER A 383 6.45 -6.19 -18.96
N ASP A 384 6.76 -5.56 -20.11
CA ASP A 384 5.80 -4.71 -20.84
C ASP A 384 4.84 -5.55 -21.70
N SER A 385 4.21 -6.55 -21.08
CA SER A 385 3.17 -7.39 -21.70
C SER A 385 1.93 -7.47 -20.80
N ALA A 386 0.82 -7.91 -21.34
CA ALA A 386 -0.41 -8.17 -20.58
C ALA A 386 -0.37 -9.58 -19.93
N ALA A 387 0.30 -10.51 -20.56
CA ALA A 387 0.52 -11.86 -20.05
C ALA A 387 1.68 -12.55 -20.76
N VAL A 388 2.23 -13.58 -20.09
CA VAL A 388 3.01 -14.66 -20.70
C VAL A 388 2.03 -15.82 -20.95
N VAL A 389 1.89 -16.25 -22.20
CA VAL A 389 0.91 -17.29 -22.56
C VAL A 389 1.60 -18.52 -23.15
N SER A 390 1.36 -19.68 -22.55
CA SER A 390 1.86 -20.98 -22.95
C SER A 390 0.73 -21.78 -23.60
N THR A 391 0.86 -22.09 -24.90
CA THR A 391 -0.13 -22.82 -25.68
C THR A 391 0.31 -24.26 -25.90
N PHE A 392 -0.52 -25.21 -25.54
CA PHE A 392 -0.30 -26.65 -25.68
C PHE A 392 -0.69 -27.14 -27.05
N ASN A 393 0.09 -28.02 -27.62
CA ASN A 393 -0.27 -28.79 -28.81
C ASN A 393 0.53 -30.11 -28.88
N GLU A 394 0.21 -30.99 -29.84
CA GLU A 394 0.90 -32.29 -30.01
C GLU A 394 2.43 -32.15 -30.20
N LYS A 395 2.94 -30.99 -30.70
CA LYS A 395 4.37 -30.79 -30.97
C LYS A 395 5.13 -30.29 -29.76
N GLY A 396 4.46 -29.66 -28.80
CA GLY A 396 5.09 -29.09 -27.62
C GLY A 396 4.22 -28.01 -27.01
N ILE A 397 4.82 -27.27 -26.05
CA ILE A 397 4.28 -26.03 -25.49
C ILE A 397 5.03 -24.86 -26.17
N THR A 398 4.30 -23.84 -26.57
CA THR A 398 4.86 -22.62 -27.12
C THR A 398 4.52 -21.45 -26.23
N THR A 399 5.52 -20.78 -25.68
CA THR A 399 5.35 -19.65 -24.77
C THR A 399 5.70 -18.33 -25.44
N LYS A 400 4.93 -17.27 -25.16
CA LYS A 400 5.17 -15.93 -25.71
C LYS A 400 4.57 -14.84 -24.84
N TYR A 401 5.16 -13.64 -24.94
CA TYR A 401 4.57 -12.42 -24.40
C TYR A 401 3.39 -11.95 -25.25
N ILE A 402 2.28 -11.57 -24.58
CA ILE A 402 1.06 -11.09 -25.24
C ILE A 402 0.80 -9.63 -24.84
N LYS A 403 0.45 -8.81 -25.83
CA LYS A 403 -0.16 -7.50 -25.63
C LYS A 403 -1.62 -7.56 -26.03
N ILE A 404 -2.44 -6.76 -25.37
CA ILE A 404 -3.88 -6.62 -25.65
C ILE A 404 -4.17 -5.25 -26.28
N ASN A 405 -5.38 -5.04 -26.76
CA ASN A 405 -5.79 -3.74 -27.28
C ASN A 405 -6.10 -2.80 -26.10
N PRO A 406 -5.53 -1.58 -26.09
CA PRO A 406 -5.90 -0.60 -25.08
C PRO A 406 -7.39 -0.27 -25.17
N GLU A 407 -8.07 -0.17 -24.04
CA GLU A 407 -9.49 0.17 -24.00
C GLU A 407 -9.95 0.82 -22.70
N TRP A 408 -11.12 1.44 -22.78
CA TRP A 408 -11.85 1.91 -21.62
C TRP A 408 -12.78 0.82 -21.10
N MET A 409 -12.76 0.58 -19.79
CA MET A 409 -13.65 -0.37 -19.13
C MET A 409 -14.23 0.20 -17.83
N GLU A 410 -15.51 -0.06 -17.59
CA GLU A 410 -16.18 0.22 -16.34
C GLU A 410 -16.14 -1.04 -15.47
N ILE A 411 -15.56 -0.92 -14.29
CA ILE A 411 -15.51 -1.96 -13.25
C ILE A 411 -16.12 -1.36 -11.99
N GLU A 412 -17.16 -1.98 -11.44
CA GLU A 412 -17.87 -1.54 -10.23
C GLU A 412 -18.33 -0.07 -10.26
N GLY A 413 -18.72 0.42 -11.42
CA GLY A 413 -19.21 1.79 -11.59
C GLY A 413 -18.11 2.86 -11.66
N LYS A 414 -16.84 2.47 -11.67
CA LYS A 414 -15.69 3.33 -11.93
C LYS A 414 -15.12 3.07 -13.32
N LEU A 415 -14.63 4.12 -13.98
CA LEU A 415 -14.07 4.05 -15.31
C LEU A 415 -12.54 3.95 -15.23
N TYR A 416 -11.97 2.97 -15.92
CA TYR A 416 -10.54 2.72 -16.03
C TYR A 416 -10.09 2.79 -17.50
N TYR A 417 -8.82 3.10 -17.73
CA TYR A 417 -8.17 2.92 -19.01
C TYR A 417 -7.03 1.94 -18.90
N PHE A 418 -7.09 0.88 -19.67
CA PHE A 418 -6.06 -0.16 -19.69
C PHE A 418 -5.20 0.00 -20.95
N GLY A 419 -3.87 0.01 -20.74
CA GLY A 419 -2.90 0.04 -21.82
C GLY A 419 -2.72 -1.32 -22.51
N SER A 420 -1.87 -1.37 -23.54
CA SER A 420 -1.59 -2.62 -24.26
C SER A 420 -0.90 -3.70 -23.42
N ASN A 421 -0.34 -3.32 -22.29
CA ASN A 421 0.25 -4.21 -21.29
C ASN A 421 -0.75 -4.63 -20.20
N GLY A 422 -2.03 -4.34 -20.37
CA GLY A 422 -3.10 -4.68 -19.42
C GLY A 422 -3.17 -3.83 -18.17
N ARG A 423 -2.28 -2.84 -18.01
CA ARG A 423 -2.20 -2.02 -16.80
C ARG A 423 -2.96 -0.71 -16.96
N THR A 424 -3.48 -0.20 -15.86
CA THR A 424 -4.02 1.14 -15.73
C THR A 424 -2.97 2.12 -15.21
N PHE A 425 -3.28 3.40 -15.14
CA PHE A 425 -2.41 4.43 -14.60
C PHE A 425 -2.69 4.57 -13.09
N THR A 426 -1.70 4.31 -12.26
CA THR A 426 -1.80 4.38 -10.79
C THR A 426 -0.94 5.49 -10.17
N ASP A 427 -0.33 6.34 -10.98
CA ASP A 427 0.60 7.40 -10.55
C ASP A 427 -0.09 8.71 -10.15
N SER A 428 -1.42 8.71 -9.99
CA SER A 428 -2.24 9.89 -9.63
C SER A 428 -1.94 11.12 -10.51
N GLY A 429 -1.52 10.89 -11.75
CA GLY A 429 -1.05 11.91 -12.68
C GLY A 429 -2.05 12.23 -13.79
N ASN A 430 -1.66 13.20 -14.63
CA ASN A 430 -2.41 13.54 -15.82
C ASN A 430 -1.87 12.77 -17.02
N HIS A 431 -2.73 12.03 -17.68
CA HIS A 431 -2.41 11.24 -18.87
C HIS A 431 -3.20 11.70 -20.06
N THR A 432 -2.54 11.83 -21.21
CA THR A 432 -3.20 12.19 -22.47
C THR A 432 -3.56 10.92 -23.24
N ILE A 433 -4.87 10.67 -23.40
CA ILE A 433 -5.42 9.53 -24.13
C ILE A 433 -6.31 10.08 -25.24
N ASP A 434 -6.04 9.71 -26.49
CA ASP A 434 -6.74 10.20 -27.68
C ASP A 434 -6.85 11.74 -27.77
N GLY A 435 -5.78 12.43 -27.32
CA GLY A 435 -5.68 13.89 -27.34
C GLY A 435 -6.46 14.59 -26.22
N LYS A 436 -7.01 13.87 -25.25
CA LYS A 436 -7.67 14.41 -24.06
C LYS A 436 -6.88 14.07 -22.82
N ASN A 437 -6.87 14.96 -21.83
CA ASN A 437 -6.21 14.74 -20.58
C ASN A 437 -7.18 14.14 -19.55
N TYR A 438 -6.73 13.09 -18.86
CA TYR A 438 -7.45 12.42 -17.78
C TYR A 438 -6.58 12.40 -16.53
N CYS A 439 -7.21 12.45 -15.37
CA CYS A 439 -6.59 12.22 -14.08
C CYS A 439 -7.09 10.89 -13.52
N PHE A 440 -6.19 10.12 -12.99
CA PHE A 440 -6.50 8.83 -12.38
C PHE A 440 -6.23 8.91 -10.87
N ASP A 441 -7.01 8.19 -10.08
CA ASP A 441 -6.72 8.00 -8.66
C ASP A 441 -5.59 6.95 -8.49
N GLU A 442 -5.17 6.73 -7.26
CA GLU A 442 -4.11 5.76 -6.94
C GLU A 442 -4.47 4.30 -7.29
N LYS A 443 -5.76 4.00 -7.42
CA LYS A 443 -6.28 2.70 -7.87
C LYS A 443 -6.46 2.61 -9.38
N GLY A 444 -6.13 3.68 -10.12
CA GLY A 444 -6.22 3.75 -11.58
C GLY A 444 -7.61 4.06 -12.14
N ALA A 445 -8.58 4.42 -11.30
CA ALA A 445 -9.87 4.88 -11.78
C ALA A 445 -9.83 6.34 -12.18
N VAL A 446 -10.59 6.70 -13.21
CA VAL A 446 -10.76 8.12 -13.61
C VAL A 446 -11.46 8.86 -12.47
N GLU A 447 -10.85 9.95 -12.01
CA GLU A 447 -11.46 10.81 -11.03
C GLU A 447 -12.73 11.49 -11.56
N THR A 448 -13.86 11.23 -10.94
CA THR A 448 -15.17 11.73 -11.34
C THR A 448 -15.67 12.92 -10.52
N ILE A 449 -14.85 13.43 -9.61
CA ILE A 449 -15.20 14.59 -8.76
C ILE A 449 -14.67 15.85 -9.42
N SER A 450 -15.57 16.81 -9.68
CA SER A 450 -15.15 18.15 -10.12
C SER A 450 -14.42 18.89 -9.02
N ARG A 451 -13.20 19.37 -9.29
CA ARG A 451 -12.35 20.08 -8.33
C ARG A 451 -11.36 21.03 -8.97
N TRP A 452 -10.89 21.98 -8.20
CA TRP A 452 -9.74 22.80 -8.56
C TRP A 452 -8.43 22.04 -8.34
N VAL A 453 -7.51 22.12 -9.29
CA VAL A 453 -6.19 21.48 -9.26
C VAL A 453 -5.13 22.52 -9.52
N LEU A 454 -4.19 22.71 -8.61
CA LEU A 454 -3.02 23.58 -8.83
C LEU A 454 -1.94 22.79 -9.56
N THR A 455 -1.54 23.30 -10.74
CA THR A 455 -0.48 22.72 -11.57
C THR A 455 0.71 23.68 -11.67
N SER A 456 1.80 23.26 -12.32
CA SER A 456 2.93 24.13 -12.64
C SER A 456 2.55 25.36 -13.49
N ASP A 457 1.48 25.25 -14.26
CA ASP A 457 1.00 26.28 -15.22
C ASP A 457 -0.07 27.19 -14.61
N GLY A 458 -0.59 26.84 -13.40
CA GLY A 458 -1.64 27.56 -12.70
C GLY A 458 -2.80 26.67 -12.27
N TRP A 459 -3.86 27.32 -11.77
CA TRP A 459 -5.09 26.61 -11.37
C TRP A 459 -5.85 26.14 -12.60
N LYS A 460 -6.26 24.83 -12.56
CA LYS A 460 -7.11 24.18 -13.56
C LYS A 460 -8.34 23.59 -12.89
N PHE A 461 -9.44 23.45 -13.62
CA PHE A 461 -10.67 22.86 -13.08
C PHE A 461 -10.90 21.50 -13.71
N TRP A 462 -10.79 20.45 -12.89
CA TRP A 462 -11.10 19.08 -13.24
C TRP A 462 -12.61 18.86 -13.24
N LYS A 463 -13.16 18.34 -14.32
CA LYS A 463 -14.59 18.05 -14.46
C LYS A 463 -14.86 16.59 -14.13
N LYS A 464 -16.04 16.34 -13.52
CA LYS A 464 -16.51 14.98 -13.21
C LYS A 464 -16.55 14.02 -14.41
N GLU A 465 -16.51 14.53 -15.62
CA GLU A 465 -16.44 13.76 -16.85
C GLU A 465 -15.03 13.29 -17.20
N GLY A 466 -14.03 13.60 -16.36
CA GLY A 466 -12.69 13.06 -16.48
C GLY A 466 -11.75 13.87 -17.40
N PHE A 467 -11.95 15.17 -17.52
CA PHE A 467 -11.04 16.07 -18.25
C PHE A 467 -11.07 17.49 -17.68
N TYR A 468 -10.07 18.31 -18.00
CA TYR A 468 -10.05 19.71 -17.60
C TYR A 468 -11.04 20.54 -18.41
N ALA A 469 -11.67 21.52 -17.76
CA ALA A 469 -12.38 22.57 -18.44
C ALA A 469 -11.40 23.39 -19.29
N GLU A 470 -11.72 23.64 -20.55
CA GLU A 470 -10.85 24.33 -21.51
C GLU A 470 -11.67 25.25 -22.39
N SER A 471 -11.25 26.50 -22.56
CA SER A 471 -11.92 27.51 -23.37
C SER A 471 -13.42 27.67 -23.02
N GLU A 472 -13.79 27.51 -21.78
CA GLU A 472 -15.18 27.53 -21.34
C GLU A 472 -15.42 28.24 -19.99
N TRP A 473 -16.65 28.66 -19.79
CA TRP A 473 -17.14 29.16 -18.53
C TRP A 473 -17.57 27.99 -17.64
N ILE A 474 -17.21 28.06 -16.37
CA ILE A 474 -17.69 27.12 -15.33
C ILE A 474 -18.34 27.91 -14.19
N GLU A 475 -19.25 27.27 -13.48
CA GLU A 475 -19.86 27.80 -12.27
C GLU A 475 -19.53 26.86 -11.10
N VAL A 476 -18.88 27.41 -10.08
CA VAL A 476 -18.50 26.69 -8.86
C VAL A 476 -18.95 27.53 -7.67
N ASP A 477 -19.74 26.96 -6.79
CA ASP A 477 -20.29 27.63 -5.59
C ASP A 477 -21.03 28.96 -5.90
N ARG A 478 -21.73 29.01 -7.03
CA ARG A 478 -22.45 30.17 -7.58
C ARG A 478 -21.58 31.31 -8.10
N GLU A 479 -20.28 31.09 -8.17
CA GLU A 479 -19.32 32.00 -8.78
C GLU A 479 -18.95 31.53 -10.17
N SER A 480 -18.69 32.44 -11.09
CA SER A 480 -18.35 32.13 -12.48
C SER A 480 -16.86 32.34 -12.73
N TYR A 481 -16.22 31.37 -13.36
CA TYR A 481 -14.82 31.36 -13.75
C TYR A 481 -14.68 31.07 -15.24
N TYR A 482 -13.56 31.40 -15.81
CA TYR A 482 -13.23 31.03 -17.20
C TYR A 482 -11.87 30.33 -17.25
N LEU A 483 -11.82 29.21 -17.96
CA LEU A 483 -10.59 28.49 -18.26
C LEU A 483 -10.20 28.81 -19.69
N ASP A 484 -8.93 29.10 -19.92
CA ASP A 484 -8.43 29.47 -21.24
C ASP A 484 -8.12 28.24 -22.11
N GLU A 485 -7.51 28.48 -23.27
CA GLU A 485 -7.11 27.45 -24.23
C GLU A 485 -6.03 26.48 -23.73
N ASN A 486 -5.41 26.74 -22.60
CA ASN A 486 -4.48 25.86 -21.91
C ASN A 486 -5.12 25.21 -20.68
N ALA A 487 -6.44 25.32 -20.54
CA ALA A 487 -7.23 24.90 -19.38
C ALA A 487 -6.83 25.64 -18.06
N CYS A 488 -6.17 26.79 -18.17
CA CYS A 488 -5.76 27.57 -17.01
C CYS A 488 -6.83 28.59 -16.59
N MET A 489 -7.04 28.73 -15.28
CA MET A 489 -7.94 29.72 -14.69
C MET A 489 -7.46 31.14 -15.04
N VAL A 490 -8.35 31.93 -15.59
CA VAL A 490 -8.05 33.30 -15.96
C VAL A 490 -8.16 34.25 -14.76
N THR A 491 -7.22 35.20 -14.68
CA THR A 491 -7.26 36.34 -13.75
C THR A 491 -7.02 37.65 -14.50
N GLY A 492 -7.46 38.78 -13.94
CA GLY A 492 -7.32 40.07 -14.59
C GLY A 492 -8.24 40.26 -15.80
N TRP A 493 -7.91 41.19 -16.70
CA TRP A 493 -8.70 41.46 -17.91
C TRP A 493 -8.51 40.37 -18.99
N LYS A 494 -9.61 39.80 -19.49
CA LYS A 494 -9.61 38.83 -20.58
C LYS A 494 -10.69 39.14 -21.61
N ILE A 495 -10.37 38.93 -22.87
CA ILE A 495 -11.36 38.99 -23.97
C ILE A 495 -11.91 37.59 -24.19
N ILE A 496 -13.24 37.46 -24.10
CA ILE A 496 -13.95 36.22 -24.34
C ILE A 496 -15.10 36.52 -25.30
N GLY A 497 -15.11 35.93 -26.50
CA GLY A 497 -16.16 36.14 -27.50
C GLY A 497 -16.37 37.61 -27.91
N ASN A 498 -15.31 38.42 -28.03
CA ASN A 498 -15.30 39.85 -28.36
C ASN A 498 -15.82 40.79 -27.24
N LYS A 499 -15.96 40.29 -26.01
CA LYS A 499 -16.31 41.10 -24.85
C LYS A 499 -15.17 41.06 -23.85
N TYR A 500 -14.99 42.14 -23.08
CA TYR A 500 -13.97 42.19 -22.01
C TYR A 500 -14.63 41.86 -20.67
N TYR A 501 -13.95 40.99 -19.90
CA TYR A 501 -14.32 40.60 -18.55
C TYR A 501 -13.12 40.82 -17.63
N TYR A 502 -13.39 41.05 -16.36
CA TYR A 502 -12.35 41.09 -15.35
C TYR A 502 -12.56 40.01 -14.32
N PHE A 503 -11.51 39.30 -14.04
CA PHE A 503 -11.44 38.24 -13.03
C PHE A 503 -10.53 38.69 -11.89
N ASP A 504 -10.94 38.48 -10.64
CA ASP A 504 -10.10 38.75 -9.48
C ASP A 504 -8.93 37.79 -9.36
N GLU A 505 -8.13 37.92 -8.31
CA GLU A 505 -6.97 37.04 -8.09
C GLU A 505 -7.36 35.59 -7.77
N SER A 506 -8.61 35.37 -7.34
CA SER A 506 -9.17 34.02 -7.15
C SER A 506 -9.80 33.43 -8.41
N GLY A 507 -9.78 34.16 -9.52
CA GLY A 507 -10.34 33.76 -10.82
C GLY A 507 -11.84 33.99 -10.96
N LYS A 508 -12.52 34.66 -10.02
CA LYS A 508 -13.95 34.95 -10.10
C LYS A 508 -14.19 36.14 -11.03
N VAL A 509 -15.17 36.03 -11.92
CA VAL A 509 -15.58 37.17 -12.72
C VAL A 509 -16.28 38.19 -11.84
N LEU A 510 -15.81 39.45 -11.89
CA LEU A 510 -16.42 40.55 -11.16
C LEU A 510 -17.64 41.09 -11.95
N LYS A 511 -18.72 41.38 -11.26
CA LYS A 511 -20.00 41.82 -11.86
C LYS A 511 -20.51 43.07 -11.16
N ASN A 512 -21.14 43.97 -11.91
CA ASN A 512 -21.85 45.18 -11.44
C ASN A 512 -20.97 46.03 -10.51
N GLN A 513 -19.72 46.30 -10.87
CA GLN A 513 -18.79 47.07 -10.06
C GLN A 513 -17.72 47.82 -10.85
N TRP A 514 -17.03 48.75 -10.17
CA TRP A 514 -15.93 49.50 -10.71
C TRP A 514 -14.56 48.83 -10.45
N ILE A 515 -13.71 48.81 -11.43
CA ILE A 515 -12.40 48.17 -11.42
C ILE A 515 -11.36 49.19 -11.92
N LYS A 516 -10.65 49.82 -11.03
CA LYS A 516 -9.61 50.84 -11.36
C LYS A 516 -10.06 51.95 -12.32
N GLY A 517 -11.38 52.26 -12.28
CA GLY A 517 -11.97 53.27 -13.13
C GLY A 517 -12.75 52.75 -14.32
N ASP A 518 -12.77 51.45 -14.57
CA ASP A 518 -13.56 50.79 -15.58
C ASP A 518 -14.75 50.09 -14.94
N PHE A 519 -15.94 50.14 -15.50
CA PHE A 519 -17.14 49.52 -14.97
C PHE A 519 -17.45 48.21 -15.71
N VAL A 520 -17.77 47.15 -14.95
CA VAL A 520 -18.33 45.91 -15.46
C VAL A 520 -19.79 45.80 -15.05
N ASP A 521 -20.67 45.36 -15.95
CA ASP A 521 -22.10 45.30 -15.76
C ASP A 521 -22.52 44.04 -14.94
N GLU A 522 -23.82 43.79 -14.85
CA GLU A 522 -24.42 42.64 -14.15
C GLU A 522 -24.02 41.28 -14.73
N ASN A 523 -23.53 41.25 -15.98
CA ASN A 523 -23.01 40.05 -16.65
C ASN A 523 -21.48 39.94 -16.53
N GLY A 524 -20.85 40.96 -15.95
CA GLY A 524 -19.38 41.07 -15.84
C GLY A 524 -18.73 41.65 -17.10
N GLU A 525 -19.51 42.18 -18.07
CA GLU A 525 -19.00 42.77 -19.30
C GLU A 525 -18.54 44.21 -19.07
N TRP A 526 -17.38 44.56 -19.60
CA TRP A 526 -16.85 45.91 -19.51
C TRP A 526 -17.74 46.90 -20.31
N VAL A 527 -18.08 48.02 -19.66
CA VAL A 527 -18.92 49.07 -20.27
C VAL A 527 -18.04 50.29 -20.56
N PRO A 528 -17.57 50.46 -21.84
CA PRO A 528 -16.57 51.51 -22.20
C PRO A 528 -17.00 52.94 -21.90
N GLN A 529 -18.28 53.23 -21.87
CA GLN A 529 -18.81 54.55 -21.58
C GLN A 529 -18.60 55.04 -20.18
N TYR A 530 -18.22 54.20 -19.27
CA TYR A 530 -17.96 54.57 -17.86
C TYR A 530 -16.46 54.57 -17.51
N SER A 531 -15.59 54.58 -18.46
CA SER A 531 -14.13 54.59 -18.22
C SER A 531 -13.65 55.97 -17.80
N THR A 532 -13.54 56.24 -16.50
CA THR A 532 -12.80 57.30 -15.82
C THR A 532 -13.19 57.43 -14.34
N ALA A 533 -13.86 56.45 -13.77
CA ALA A 533 -14.20 56.45 -12.37
C ALA A 533 -12.94 56.42 -11.49
N GLN A 534 -12.94 57.20 -10.41
CA GLN A 534 -11.76 57.30 -9.54
C GLN A 534 -12.13 57.74 -8.13
N TRP A 535 -11.36 57.28 -7.16
CA TRP A 535 -11.39 57.81 -5.82
C TRP A 535 -10.89 59.23 -5.76
N LYS A 536 -11.61 60.10 -5.07
CA LYS A 536 -11.27 61.51 -4.81
C LYS A 536 -11.23 61.75 -3.33
N MET A 537 -10.25 62.58 -2.91
CA MET A 537 -10.14 63.06 -1.54
C MET A 537 -10.38 64.57 -1.50
N SER A 538 -11.21 65.00 -0.55
CA SER A 538 -11.45 66.38 -0.24
C SER A 538 -11.64 66.54 1.25
N ASN A 539 -10.96 67.52 1.87
CA ASN A 539 -11.03 67.79 3.29
C ASN A 539 -10.75 66.57 4.20
N GLY A 540 -9.87 65.68 3.79
CA GLY A 540 -9.50 64.46 4.53
C GLY A 540 -10.55 63.31 4.46
N ARG A 541 -11.57 63.45 3.64
CA ARG A 541 -12.57 62.41 3.42
C ARG A 541 -12.54 61.95 1.96
N TRP A 542 -12.87 60.69 1.73
CA TRP A 542 -12.90 60.04 0.42
C TRP A 542 -14.33 59.98 -0.14
N TRP A 543 -14.45 60.16 -1.44
CA TRP A 543 -15.66 59.93 -2.21
C TRP A 543 -15.31 59.35 -3.58
N TYR A 544 -16.28 58.73 -4.24
CA TYR A 544 -16.05 58.00 -5.51
C TYR A 544 -16.77 58.69 -6.66
N LEU A 545 -16.00 59.13 -7.67
CA LEU A 545 -16.48 59.73 -8.90
C LEU A 545 -16.65 58.63 -9.94
N HIS A 546 -17.83 58.46 -10.47
CA HIS A 546 -18.15 57.59 -11.60
C HIS A 546 -17.71 58.16 -12.93
N GLY A 547 -17.54 57.29 -13.94
CA GLY A 547 -17.12 57.72 -15.29
C GLY A 547 -18.15 58.56 -16.05
N ASP A 548 -19.39 58.54 -15.65
CA ASP A 548 -20.47 59.37 -16.15
C ASP A 548 -20.51 60.79 -15.49
N GLY A 549 -19.61 61.08 -14.55
CA GLY A 549 -19.56 62.33 -13.84
C GLY A 549 -20.40 62.41 -12.57
N ASN A 550 -21.19 61.39 -12.24
CA ASN A 550 -21.93 61.29 -11.01
C ASN A 550 -20.99 60.77 -9.88
N PHE A 551 -21.51 60.73 -8.63
CA PHE A 551 -20.82 60.18 -7.48
C PHE A 551 -21.80 59.38 -6.62
N SER A 552 -21.29 58.43 -5.80
CA SER A 552 -22.06 57.61 -4.89
C SER A 552 -22.50 58.43 -3.68
N TYR A 553 -23.77 58.36 -3.30
CA TYR A 553 -24.32 58.96 -2.05
C TYR A 553 -25.48 58.09 -1.56
N ASP A 554 -25.60 57.98 -0.24
CA ASP A 554 -26.63 57.22 0.48
C ASP A 554 -26.90 55.85 -0.10
N LYS A 555 -25.82 55.09 -0.42
CA LYS A 555 -25.93 53.76 -1.03
C LYS A 555 -24.72 52.90 -0.76
N TRP A 556 -24.96 51.57 -0.84
CA TRP A 556 -23.93 50.58 -0.98
C TRP A 556 -23.32 50.60 -2.38
N GLU A 557 -22.04 50.37 -2.44
CA GLU A 557 -21.36 50.19 -3.72
C GLU A 557 -20.21 49.20 -3.59
N THR A 558 -20.02 48.36 -4.64
CA THR A 558 -18.89 47.48 -4.76
C THR A 558 -17.88 48.08 -5.73
N ILE A 559 -16.68 48.30 -5.24
CA ILE A 559 -15.57 48.91 -6.00
C ILE A 559 -14.37 48.01 -5.85
N ASP A 560 -13.79 47.51 -6.96
CA ASP A 560 -12.66 46.60 -6.97
C ASP A 560 -12.83 45.32 -6.10
N GLY A 561 -14.08 44.82 -5.98
CA GLY A 561 -14.44 43.62 -5.20
C GLY A 561 -14.83 43.90 -3.76
N GLU A 562 -14.54 45.06 -3.25
CA GLU A 562 -14.78 45.45 -1.88
C GLU A 562 -16.08 46.25 -1.73
N LYS A 563 -16.83 46.05 -0.62
CA LYS A 563 -18.05 46.78 -0.33
C LYS A 563 -17.77 48.04 0.49
N TYR A 564 -18.36 49.13 0.01
CA TYR A 564 -18.33 50.46 0.63
C TYR A 564 -19.72 50.94 0.87
N TYR A 565 -19.89 51.89 1.81
CA TYR A 565 -21.11 52.70 1.97
C TYR A 565 -20.78 54.18 1.94
N PHE A 566 -21.57 54.91 1.21
CA PHE A 566 -21.42 56.35 1.10
C PHE A 566 -22.61 57.04 1.81
N ASP A 567 -22.34 58.08 2.62
CA ASP A 567 -23.37 58.81 3.35
C ASP A 567 -24.21 59.68 2.39
N GLU A 568 -25.20 60.35 2.93
CA GLU A 568 -26.09 61.25 2.19
C GLU A 568 -25.39 62.44 1.48
N ASP A 569 -24.22 62.78 1.95
CA ASP A 569 -23.34 63.83 1.37
C ASP A 569 -22.35 63.22 0.36
N GLY A 570 -22.34 61.89 0.16
CA GLY A 570 -21.46 61.18 -0.75
C GLY A 570 -20.06 60.85 -0.18
N TRP A 571 -19.84 60.91 1.12
CA TRP A 571 -18.58 60.55 1.74
C TRP A 571 -18.51 59.09 2.11
N MET A 572 -17.42 58.47 1.80
CA MET A 572 -17.12 57.09 2.19
C MET A 572 -17.12 56.95 3.71
N ILE A 573 -17.87 55.97 4.22
CA ILE A 573 -17.97 55.68 5.65
C ILE A 573 -16.73 54.87 6.13
N THR A 574 -16.32 55.16 7.36
CA THR A 574 -15.34 54.37 8.14
C THR A 574 -15.84 54.19 9.56
N GLY A 575 -15.46 53.13 10.25
CA GLY A 575 -15.94 52.84 11.61
C GLY A 575 -17.40 52.30 11.64
N TRP A 576 -18.02 52.32 12.78
CA TRP A 576 -19.37 51.78 12.96
C TRP A 576 -20.44 52.72 12.31
N LYS A 577 -21.34 52.09 11.56
CA LYS A 577 -22.46 52.80 10.93
C LYS A 577 -23.72 51.92 10.98
N LYS A 578 -24.84 52.49 11.37
CA LYS A 578 -26.14 51.85 11.28
C LYS A 578 -26.78 52.17 9.93
N ILE A 579 -27.17 51.13 9.18
CA ILE A 579 -27.77 51.19 7.85
C ILE A 579 -28.95 50.22 7.85
N ASP A 580 -30.16 50.65 7.47
CA ASP A 580 -31.37 49.86 7.42
C ASP A 580 -31.60 48.97 8.65
N ASP A 581 -31.48 49.61 9.84
CA ASP A 581 -31.59 48.98 11.18
C ASP A 581 -30.48 48.02 11.60
N ASN A 582 -29.52 47.68 10.72
CA ASN A 582 -28.38 46.84 11.04
C ASN A 582 -27.12 47.69 11.28
N TRP A 583 -26.25 47.21 12.18
CA TRP A 583 -24.93 47.79 12.39
C TRP A 583 -23.89 47.09 11.55
N TYR A 584 -23.04 47.91 10.89
CA TYR A 584 -21.89 47.49 10.10
C TYR A 584 -20.64 48.20 10.60
N TYR A 585 -19.48 47.57 10.34
CA TYR A 585 -18.21 48.20 10.59
C TYR A 585 -17.40 48.31 9.29
N PHE A 586 -16.85 49.48 9.06
CA PHE A 586 -16.00 49.80 7.94
C PHE A 586 -14.58 50.08 8.42
N SER A 587 -13.57 49.39 7.84
CA SER A 587 -12.18 49.58 8.14
C SER A 587 -11.70 51.00 7.82
N THR A 588 -10.48 51.37 8.20
CA THR A 588 -9.95 52.71 7.99
C THR A 588 -9.84 53.09 6.51
N ASN A 589 -9.80 52.14 5.61
CA ASN A 589 -9.85 52.34 4.17
C ASN A 589 -11.27 52.28 3.57
N GLY A 590 -12.28 52.17 4.40
CA GLY A 590 -13.69 52.22 4.03
C GLY A 590 -14.30 50.87 3.63
N VAL A 591 -13.55 49.79 3.62
CA VAL A 591 -14.05 48.44 3.28
C VAL A 591 -14.90 47.91 4.41
N MET A 592 -16.07 47.37 4.07
CA MET A 592 -16.95 46.67 5.02
C MET A 592 -16.26 45.40 5.53
N VAL A 593 -16.24 45.23 6.84
CA VAL A 593 -15.68 44.03 7.49
C VAL A 593 -16.75 42.95 7.62
N THR A 594 -16.41 41.72 7.35
CA THR A 594 -17.28 40.53 7.42
C THR A 594 -16.58 39.39 8.13
N ASP A 595 -17.35 38.49 8.75
CA ASP A 595 -16.87 37.30 9.47
C ASP A 595 -15.72 37.58 10.45
N GLU A 596 -15.78 38.73 11.12
CA GLU A 596 -14.69 39.18 11.99
C GLU A 596 -15.20 39.81 13.29
N TRP A 597 -14.38 39.77 14.33
CA TRP A 597 -14.59 40.46 15.59
C TRP A 597 -13.97 41.87 15.62
N ILE A 598 -14.73 42.85 15.88
CA ILE A 598 -14.26 44.23 16.13
C ILE A 598 -14.43 44.54 17.62
N GLY A 599 -13.37 44.28 18.38
CA GLY A 599 -13.46 44.24 19.84
C GLY A 599 -14.41 43.14 20.31
N ASP A 600 -15.48 43.50 21.02
CA ASP A 600 -16.49 42.58 21.56
C ASP A 600 -17.67 42.34 20.60
N TYR A 601 -17.62 42.84 19.39
CA TYR A 601 -18.71 42.84 18.43
C TYR A 601 -18.40 41.93 17.23
N TYR A 602 -19.17 40.89 17.02
CA TYR A 602 -19.05 39.98 15.88
C TYR A 602 -19.83 40.45 14.67
N LEU A 603 -19.24 40.49 13.54
CA LEU A 603 -19.85 40.76 12.24
C LEU A 603 -19.98 39.44 11.47
N ASP A 604 -21.15 39.11 10.99
CA ASP A 604 -21.39 37.91 10.19
C ASP A 604 -20.88 38.05 8.76
N GLY A 605 -20.99 37.01 7.95
CA GLY A 605 -20.58 36.96 6.53
C GLY A 605 -21.29 37.99 5.63
N SER A 606 -22.31 38.65 6.12
CA SER A 606 -22.99 39.77 5.48
C SER A 606 -22.52 41.11 6.01
N GLY A 607 -21.61 41.15 6.98
CA GLY A 607 -21.09 42.32 7.64
C GLY A 607 -22.02 42.89 8.73
N ILE A 608 -23.10 42.16 9.11
CA ILE A 608 -24.08 42.64 10.10
C ILE A 608 -23.62 42.26 11.51
N TRP A 609 -23.61 43.24 12.43
CA TRP A 609 -23.36 42.95 13.84
C TRP A 609 -24.43 42.08 14.42
N GLN A 610 -24.01 41.00 15.05
CA GLN A 610 -24.88 40.03 15.71
C GLN A 610 -24.87 40.31 17.22
N GLU A 611 -25.94 40.93 17.73
CA GLU A 611 -26.08 41.35 19.14
C GLU A 611 -26.04 40.15 20.11
N ASP A 612 -26.58 39.00 19.69
CA ASP A 612 -26.69 37.79 20.51
C ASP A 612 -25.64 36.71 20.12
N TYR A 613 -24.67 37.04 19.26
CA TYR A 613 -23.66 36.09 18.85
C TYR A 613 -22.63 35.89 19.96
N LYS A 614 -22.96 34.98 20.86
CA LYS A 614 -22.13 34.56 21.99
C LYS A 614 -21.64 33.17 21.71
N VAL A 615 -20.38 33.00 21.43
CA VAL A 615 -19.70 31.72 21.27
C VAL A 615 -18.47 31.71 22.14
N ASP A 616 -18.20 30.53 22.64
CA ASP A 616 -16.95 30.25 23.30
C ASP A 616 -15.80 30.41 22.28
N ARG A 617 -14.71 31.07 22.67
CA ARG A 617 -13.60 31.34 21.74
C ARG A 617 -12.28 31.51 22.43
N TRP A 618 -11.24 31.12 21.69
CA TRP A 618 -9.86 31.43 22.04
C TRP A 618 -9.52 32.87 21.74
N ILE A 619 -8.85 33.54 22.68
CA ILE A 619 -8.39 34.92 22.54
C ILE A 619 -6.89 34.96 22.76
N ILE A 620 -6.15 35.56 21.80
CA ILE A 620 -4.72 35.79 21.91
C ILE A 620 -4.46 37.21 22.42
N CYS A 621 -3.56 37.33 23.39
CA CYS A 621 -3.07 38.58 23.89
C CYS A 621 -1.54 38.57 23.93
N THR A 622 -0.92 39.70 24.29
CA THR A 622 0.53 39.84 24.43
C THR A 622 1.16 38.85 25.41
N ASN A 623 0.38 38.34 26.37
CA ASN A 623 0.84 37.45 27.43
C ASN A 623 0.50 35.96 27.22
N GLY A 624 -0.27 35.62 26.19
CA GLY A 624 -0.66 34.26 25.89
C GLY A 624 -2.07 34.10 25.34
N TRP A 625 -2.57 32.88 25.38
CA TRP A 625 -3.92 32.52 25.01
C TRP A 625 -4.80 32.34 26.25
N TRP A 626 -6.07 32.74 26.17
CA TRP A 626 -7.09 32.43 27.14
C TRP A 626 -8.40 32.06 26.44
N TYR A 627 -9.29 31.36 27.13
CA TYR A 627 -10.56 30.92 26.57
C TYR A 627 -11.72 31.70 27.20
N CYS A 628 -12.46 32.36 26.37
CA CYS A 628 -13.64 33.15 26.79
C CYS A 628 -14.91 32.40 26.48
N HIS A 629 -15.71 32.12 27.48
CA HIS A 629 -17.02 31.51 27.31
C HIS A 629 -18.03 32.49 26.75
N ALA A 630 -19.08 31.97 26.12
CA ALA A 630 -20.14 32.76 25.53
C ALA A 630 -20.83 33.71 26.50
N ASP A 631 -20.78 33.43 27.82
CA ASP A 631 -21.33 34.31 28.86
C ASP A 631 -20.36 35.39 29.37
N GLY A 632 -19.13 35.42 28.77
CA GLY A 632 -18.07 36.35 29.14
C GLY A 632 -17.22 35.87 30.31
N SER A 633 -17.45 34.68 30.87
CA SER A 633 -16.59 34.07 31.88
C SER A 633 -15.37 33.45 31.25
N TYR A 634 -14.38 33.10 32.06
CA TYR A 634 -13.19 32.38 31.66
C TYR A 634 -12.67 31.55 32.82
N THR A 635 -11.95 30.48 32.50
CA THR A 635 -11.40 29.56 33.51
C THR A 635 -10.07 30.11 34.09
N ILE A 636 -9.96 30.00 35.42
CA ILE A 636 -8.73 30.42 36.14
C ILE A 636 -8.35 29.34 37.17
N SER A 637 -7.08 29.01 37.26
CA SER A 637 -6.52 28.00 38.16
C SER A 637 -7.28 26.68 38.09
N ASP A 638 -7.74 26.29 36.93
CA ASP A 638 -8.55 25.07 36.79
C ASP A 638 -8.35 24.42 35.41
N TRP A 639 -8.84 23.20 35.33
CA TRP A 639 -8.86 22.38 34.11
C TRP A 639 -10.12 22.66 33.29
N GLU A 640 -9.98 22.58 31.98
CA GLU A 640 -11.11 22.69 31.08
C GLU A 640 -10.96 21.75 29.88
N ILE A 641 -12.08 21.18 29.39
CA ILE A 641 -12.15 20.39 28.17
C ILE A 641 -12.79 21.24 27.09
N ILE A 642 -12.01 21.54 26.05
CA ILE A 642 -12.44 22.36 24.94
C ILE A 642 -12.27 21.51 23.67
N ASP A 643 -13.32 21.30 22.91
CA ASP A 643 -13.36 20.46 21.71
C ASP A 643 -12.77 19.05 21.92
N GLY A 644 -13.04 18.46 23.11
CA GLY A 644 -12.56 17.13 23.47
C GLY A 644 -11.10 17.05 23.92
N LYS A 645 -10.38 18.18 23.95
CA LYS A 645 -9.00 18.28 24.42
C LYS A 645 -8.95 18.91 25.80
N LYS A 646 -7.99 18.51 26.64
CA LYS A 646 -7.86 18.98 28.02
C LYS A 646 -6.79 20.05 28.12
N TYR A 647 -7.15 21.17 28.71
CA TYR A 647 -6.31 22.35 28.94
C TYR A 647 -6.25 22.68 30.42
N TYR A 648 -5.26 23.47 30.83
CA TYR A 648 -5.21 24.09 32.15
C TYR A 648 -4.96 25.59 32.01
N PHE A 649 -5.64 26.37 32.81
CA PHE A 649 -5.49 27.81 32.87
C PHE A 649 -4.88 28.23 34.21
N ASP A 650 -3.89 29.09 34.18
CA ASP A 650 -3.20 29.55 35.36
C ASP A 650 -4.04 30.52 36.23
N LYS A 651 -3.46 31.01 37.29
CA LYS A 651 -4.13 31.95 38.25
C LYS A 651 -4.58 33.27 37.60
N ASP A 652 -4.05 33.64 36.49
CA ASP A 652 -4.36 34.85 35.72
C ASP A 652 -5.26 34.56 34.50
N GLY A 653 -5.67 33.25 34.32
CA GLY A 653 -6.50 32.79 33.22
C GLY A 653 -5.76 32.50 31.92
N TRP A 654 -4.43 32.42 31.93
CA TRP A 654 -3.67 32.11 30.74
C TRP A 654 -3.53 30.61 30.53
N MET A 655 -3.72 30.13 29.32
CA MET A 655 -3.48 28.77 28.91
C MET A 655 -1.99 28.42 29.12
N VAL A 656 -1.72 27.36 29.86
CA VAL A 656 -0.35 26.92 30.11
C VAL A 656 0.19 26.06 28.97
N ILE A 657 1.53 26.11 28.79
CA ILE A 657 2.27 25.29 27.82
C ILE A 657 3.55 24.76 28.49
N GLY A 658 4.11 23.67 27.96
CA GLY A 658 5.30 23.05 28.52
C GLY A 658 5.04 22.37 29.86
N TRP A 659 6.09 22.18 30.67
CA TRP A 659 6.02 21.56 31.98
C TRP A 659 5.40 22.48 33.04
N ASN A 660 4.34 22.04 33.68
CA ASN A 660 3.65 22.79 34.73
C ASN A 660 3.37 21.93 35.96
N LEU A 661 3.63 22.48 37.14
CA LEU A 661 3.35 21.85 38.42
C LEU A 661 1.95 22.24 38.90
N ILE A 662 1.02 21.31 38.87
CA ILE A 662 -0.39 21.52 39.25
C ILE A 662 -0.71 20.52 40.39
N GLU A 663 -1.15 21.01 41.55
CA GLU A 663 -1.53 20.18 42.70
C GLU A 663 -0.47 19.13 43.12
N ASN A 664 0.80 19.49 43.05
CA ASN A 664 1.99 18.65 43.32
C ASN A 664 2.32 17.57 42.27
N ASN A 665 1.62 17.54 41.13
CA ASN A 665 1.93 16.67 40.00
C ASN A 665 2.47 17.48 38.83
N TRP A 666 3.46 16.97 38.15
CA TRP A 666 3.97 17.57 36.91
C TRP A 666 3.19 17.08 35.70
N TYR A 667 2.75 18.04 34.88
CA TYR A 667 2.06 17.79 33.61
C TYR A 667 2.81 18.48 32.48
N TYR A 668 2.70 17.93 31.28
CA TYR A 668 3.25 18.56 30.09
C TYR A 668 2.15 18.93 29.11
N PHE A 669 2.17 20.19 28.69
CA PHE A 669 1.24 20.73 27.72
C PHE A 669 1.98 21.05 26.40
N GLN A 670 1.40 20.66 25.29
CA GLN A 670 1.93 20.97 23.97
C GLN A 670 1.95 22.51 23.74
N ASN A 671 2.58 22.95 22.63
CA ASN A 671 2.62 24.38 22.29
C ASN A 671 1.25 24.98 21.97
N ASN A 672 0.26 24.15 21.63
CA ASN A 672 -1.13 24.52 21.45
C ASN A 672 -1.95 24.44 22.77
N GLY A 673 -1.32 24.14 23.89
CA GLY A 673 -1.94 24.03 25.21
C GLY A 673 -2.61 22.71 25.54
N GLU A 674 -2.66 21.74 24.64
CA GLU A 674 -3.26 20.43 24.92
C GLU A 674 -2.42 19.65 25.91
N LEU A 675 -3.08 19.01 26.91
CA LEU A 675 -2.43 18.07 27.82
C LEU A 675 -1.89 16.88 27.04
N THR A 676 -0.66 16.55 27.29
CA THR A 676 0.00 15.35 26.74
C THR A 676 -0.21 14.20 27.71
N VAL A 677 -0.64 13.03 27.22
CA VAL A 677 -0.88 11.82 28.00
C VAL A 677 -0.20 10.61 27.35
N ASP A 678 0.07 9.58 28.14
CA ASP A 678 0.49 8.24 27.71
C ASP A 678 1.68 8.25 26.74
N THR A 679 2.68 9.13 26.97
CA THR A 679 3.80 9.27 26.04
C THR A 679 5.07 9.83 26.69
N TRP A 680 6.17 9.74 25.95
CA TRP A 680 7.48 10.26 26.34
C TRP A 680 7.71 11.70 25.86
N ILE A 681 8.13 12.54 26.79
CA ILE A 681 8.58 13.93 26.52
C ILE A 681 10.08 13.99 26.78
N GLY A 682 10.84 13.67 25.76
CA GLY A 682 12.29 13.47 25.92
C GLY A 682 12.57 12.23 26.79
N GLU A 683 13.11 12.42 27.99
CA GLU A 683 13.42 11.37 28.96
C GLU A 683 12.35 11.20 30.05
N TYR A 684 11.24 11.93 29.96
CA TYR A 684 10.18 11.96 30.98
C TYR A 684 8.91 11.34 30.42
N TYR A 685 8.37 10.33 31.09
CA TYR A 685 7.10 9.72 30.72
C TYR A 685 5.94 10.36 31.47
N VAL A 686 4.86 10.68 30.77
CA VAL A 686 3.59 11.09 31.36
C VAL A 686 2.57 9.97 31.18
N ASP A 687 1.86 9.61 32.24
CA ASP A 687 0.89 8.52 32.25
C ASP A 687 -0.44 8.89 31.56
N SER A 688 -1.42 7.99 31.59
CA SER A 688 -2.74 8.18 31.00
C SER A 688 -3.53 9.36 31.56
N ASP A 689 -3.17 9.85 32.75
CA ASP A 689 -3.75 11.05 33.36
C ASP A 689 -2.93 12.32 33.03
N GLY A 690 -1.82 12.15 32.33
CA GLY A 690 -0.88 13.20 31.95
C GLY A 690 0.12 13.55 33.06
N ILE A 691 0.22 12.75 34.12
CA ILE A 691 1.09 13.00 35.25
C ILE A 691 2.48 12.42 34.94
N TRP A 692 3.53 13.22 35.17
CA TRP A 692 4.89 12.71 35.09
C TRP A 692 5.11 11.57 36.07
N ASP A 693 5.44 10.40 35.55
CA ASP A 693 5.83 9.24 36.33
C ASP A 693 7.35 9.27 36.54
N GLU A 694 7.78 9.65 37.75
CA GLU A 694 9.20 9.68 38.11
C GLU A 694 9.86 8.29 38.17
N THR A 695 9.06 7.21 38.22
CA THR A 695 9.55 5.83 38.28
C THR A 695 9.76 5.24 36.88
N CYS A 696 9.07 5.76 35.88
CA CYS A 696 9.19 5.36 34.47
C CYS A 696 10.34 6.09 33.78
N ARG A 697 11.41 5.39 33.50
CA ARG A 697 12.59 5.91 32.80
C ARG A 697 12.86 5.01 31.61
N LYS A 698 13.24 5.60 30.51
CA LYS A 698 13.56 4.87 29.29
C LYS A 698 14.94 4.23 29.38
N ASP A 699 14.99 2.95 29.04
CA ASP A 699 16.27 2.24 28.92
C ASP A 699 17.12 2.91 27.84
N LYS A 700 18.42 3.01 28.08
CA LYS A 700 19.30 3.68 27.12
C LYS A 700 20.77 3.30 27.24
N TRP A 701 21.46 3.33 26.12
CA TRP A 701 22.90 3.27 26.08
C TRP A 701 23.54 4.58 26.54
N ILE A 702 24.53 4.49 27.41
CA ILE A 702 25.28 5.63 27.93
C ILE A 702 26.77 5.44 27.62
N LEU A 703 27.35 6.46 26.93
CA LEU A 703 28.79 6.54 26.71
C LEU A 703 29.42 7.37 27.83
N SER A 704 30.34 6.78 28.53
CA SER A 704 31.14 7.47 29.57
C SER A 704 32.63 7.25 29.32
N GLY A 705 33.35 8.31 29.02
CA GLY A 705 34.70 8.18 28.48
C GLY A 705 34.69 7.56 27.09
N ASN A 706 35.30 6.38 26.94
CA ASN A 706 35.31 5.61 25.70
C ASN A 706 34.62 4.26 25.84
N GLN A 707 33.81 4.06 26.87
CA GLN A 707 33.15 2.79 27.19
C GLN A 707 31.64 2.99 27.25
N TRP A 708 30.91 1.99 26.79
CA TRP A 708 29.45 1.97 26.79
C TRP A 708 28.92 1.12 27.91
N TRP A 709 27.81 1.52 28.51
CA TRP A 709 27.03 0.73 29.47
C TRP A 709 25.54 0.96 29.19
N TYR A 710 24.68 0.03 29.60
CA TYR A 710 23.24 0.12 29.37
C TYR A 710 22.51 0.40 30.69
N CYS A 711 21.78 1.49 30.73
CA CYS A 711 21.03 1.93 31.89
C CYS A 711 19.56 1.57 31.72
N HIS A 712 19.04 0.74 32.60
CA HIS A 712 17.62 0.42 32.63
C HIS A 712 16.79 1.56 33.18
N GLY A 713 15.49 1.56 32.86
CA GLY A 713 14.56 2.57 33.29
C GLY A 713 14.46 2.77 34.81
N ASP A 714 14.75 1.75 35.61
CA ASP A 714 14.82 1.85 37.06
C ASP A 714 16.16 2.37 37.58
N GLY A 715 17.09 2.66 36.67
CA GLY A 715 18.45 3.12 37.03
C GLY A 715 19.43 2.02 37.34
N SER A 716 19.03 0.75 37.25
CA SER A 716 19.96 -0.38 37.35
C SER A 716 20.77 -0.55 36.05
N TYR A 717 21.73 -1.45 36.07
CA TYR A 717 22.53 -1.85 34.91
C TYR A 717 23.11 -3.23 35.14
N THR A 718 23.37 -3.94 34.03
CA THR A 718 23.89 -5.30 34.08
C THR A 718 25.39 -5.31 34.35
N VAL A 719 25.84 -6.23 35.23
CA VAL A 719 27.24 -6.42 35.58
C VAL A 719 27.59 -7.92 35.59
N SER A 720 28.72 -8.28 34.99
CA SER A 720 29.21 -9.65 34.91
C SER A 720 28.22 -10.65 34.34
N ASP A 721 27.33 -10.20 33.46
CA ASP A 721 26.29 -11.05 32.92
C ASP A 721 25.93 -10.63 31.47
N TRP A 722 25.14 -11.48 30.83
CA TRP A 722 24.57 -11.29 29.52
C TRP A 722 23.30 -10.47 29.59
N GLU A 723 23.06 -9.72 28.54
CA GLU A 723 21.79 -9.01 28.35
C GLU A 723 21.42 -8.95 26.91
N TYR A 724 20.13 -9.17 26.62
CA TYR A 724 19.56 -9.10 25.29
C TYR A 724 18.95 -7.73 25.07
N ILE A 725 19.50 -6.94 24.13
CA ILE A 725 19.11 -5.54 23.90
C ILE A 725 18.94 -5.34 22.39
N ASP A 726 17.77 -4.90 21.96
CA ASP A 726 17.46 -4.59 20.56
C ASP A 726 17.82 -5.74 19.58
N GLY A 727 17.47 -6.98 19.95
CA GLY A 727 17.68 -8.14 19.08
C GLY A 727 19.08 -8.75 19.12
N TYR A 728 19.97 -8.30 20.00
CA TYR A 728 21.35 -8.80 20.10
C TYR A 728 21.78 -9.06 21.53
N TRP A 729 22.62 -10.09 21.73
CA TRP A 729 23.25 -10.37 22.99
C TRP A 729 24.50 -9.52 23.22
N TYR A 730 24.61 -8.93 24.41
CA TYR A 730 25.76 -8.19 24.89
C TYR A 730 26.25 -8.81 26.17
N TYR A 731 27.55 -8.70 26.45
CA TYR A 731 28.12 -9.09 27.72
C TYR A 731 28.74 -7.88 28.43
N PHE A 732 28.41 -7.71 29.69
CA PHE A 732 28.91 -6.62 30.52
C PHE A 732 29.91 -7.15 31.51
N ASP A 733 31.03 -6.45 31.70
CA ASP A 733 32.08 -6.84 32.64
C ASP A 733 31.71 -6.56 34.11
N GLU A 734 32.68 -6.79 35.04
CA GLU A 734 32.47 -6.63 36.45
C GLU A 734 32.17 -5.17 36.88
N ASP A 735 32.50 -4.21 36.06
CA ASP A 735 32.24 -2.80 36.31
C ASP A 735 30.96 -2.32 35.53
N GLY A 736 30.29 -3.20 34.78
CA GLY A 736 29.10 -2.92 33.96
C GLY A 736 29.40 -2.28 32.64
N TRP A 737 30.61 -2.37 32.11
CA TRP A 737 30.94 -1.87 30.78
C TRP A 737 30.68 -2.94 29.71
N MET A 738 30.11 -2.51 28.61
CA MET A 738 29.91 -3.35 27.43
C MET A 738 31.24 -3.84 26.90
N THR A 739 31.38 -5.15 26.76
CA THR A 739 32.63 -5.77 26.30
C THR A 739 32.69 -5.84 24.75
N THR A 740 33.90 -5.89 24.21
CA THR A 740 34.18 -6.14 22.79
C THR A 740 35.33 -7.13 22.66
N GLY A 741 35.45 -7.80 21.52
CA GLY A 741 36.48 -8.81 21.28
C GLY A 741 36.21 -10.13 22.01
N TRP A 742 37.27 -10.93 22.23
CA TRP A 742 37.15 -12.23 22.87
C TRP A 742 36.87 -12.14 24.37
N GLN A 743 35.83 -12.84 24.82
CA GLN A 743 35.39 -12.91 26.21
C GLN A 743 35.36 -14.37 26.70
N LEU A 744 35.90 -14.63 27.87
CA LEU A 744 35.82 -15.95 28.51
C LEU A 744 34.75 -15.91 29.63
N VAL A 745 33.57 -16.45 29.32
CA VAL A 745 32.43 -16.49 30.25
C VAL A 745 32.16 -17.94 30.65
N LYS A 746 32.13 -18.26 31.94
CA LYS A 746 31.83 -19.60 32.49
C LYS A 746 32.62 -20.76 31.84
N ASN A 747 33.88 -20.53 31.41
CA ASN A 747 34.82 -21.41 30.71
C ASN A 747 34.60 -21.57 29.20
N ASP A 748 33.65 -20.89 28.63
CA ASP A 748 33.43 -20.84 27.19
C ASP A 748 33.90 -19.50 26.59
N TRP A 749 34.47 -19.54 25.42
CA TRP A 749 34.89 -18.35 24.70
C TRP A 749 33.80 -17.87 23.77
N TYR A 750 33.55 -16.57 23.81
CA TYR A 750 32.63 -15.83 22.97
C TYR A 750 33.39 -14.69 22.30
N TYR A 751 32.86 -14.15 21.21
CA TYR A 751 33.41 -12.97 20.57
C TYR A 751 32.35 -11.91 20.40
N MET A 752 32.65 -10.71 20.89
CA MET A 752 31.81 -9.51 20.70
C MET A 752 32.40 -8.67 19.59
N ASP A 753 31.58 -8.24 18.64
CA ASP A 753 32.03 -7.33 17.60
C ASP A 753 32.39 -5.94 18.13
N VAL A 754 32.80 -5.02 17.25
CA VAL A 754 33.18 -3.65 17.63
C VAL A 754 32.00 -2.82 18.19
N SER A 755 30.76 -3.25 17.98
CA SER A 755 29.55 -2.65 18.57
C SER A 755 29.09 -3.35 19.84
N GLY A 756 29.82 -4.36 20.30
CA GLY A 756 29.54 -5.15 21.50
C GLY A 756 28.60 -6.34 21.30
N LYS A 757 28.09 -6.57 20.10
CA LYS A 757 27.16 -7.65 19.78
C LYS A 757 27.87 -9.01 19.76
N MET A 758 27.26 -10.02 20.37
CA MET A 758 27.77 -11.39 20.31
C MET A 758 27.73 -11.94 18.88
N VAL A 759 28.84 -12.46 18.42
CA VAL A 759 28.97 -13.07 17.09
C VAL A 759 28.61 -14.55 17.16
N THR A 760 27.78 -15.02 16.23
CA THR A 760 27.34 -16.42 16.11
C THR A 760 27.54 -16.95 14.70
N ASN A 761 27.61 -18.26 14.53
CA ASN A 761 27.70 -18.96 13.25
C ASN A 761 28.76 -18.35 12.28
N MET A 762 29.92 -17.96 12.80
CA MET A 762 30.90 -17.23 12.00
C MET A 762 32.34 -17.57 12.40
N TRP A 763 33.24 -17.46 11.45
CA TRP A 763 34.67 -17.55 11.65
C TRP A 763 35.27 -16.22 12.11
N ILE A 764 36.01 -16.24 13.20
CA ILE A 764 36.85 -15.11 13.67
C ILE A 764 38.30 -15.54 13.60
N GLY A 765 38.98 -15.23 12.49
CA GLY A 765 40.30 -15.76 12.19
C GLY A 765 40.24 -17.28 12.03
N ASN A 766 40.96 -18.03 12.86
CA ASN A 766 40.97 -19.49 12.83
C ASN A 766 40.01 -20.16 13.82
N TYR A 767 39.08 -19.41 14.41
CA TYR A 767 38.16 -19.90 15.42
C TYR A 767 36.71 -19.76 14.93
N TYR A 768 35.88 -20.78 15.14
CA TYR A 768 34.48 -20.77 14.75
C TYR A 768 33.57 -20.56 15.94
N LEU A 769 32.66 -19.60 15.84
CA LEU A 769 31.61 -19.35 16.83
C LEU A 769 30.36 -20.11 16.37
N LYS A 770 29.81 -20.95 17.24
CA LYS A 770 28.58 -21.73 17.01
C LYS A 770 27.35 -20.83 17.08
N GLN A 771 26.18 -21.35 16.76
CA GLN A 771 24.90 -20.64 16.82
C GLN A 771 24.62 -19.98 18.20
N ASN A 772 25.02 -20.66 19.27
CA ASN A 772 24.90 -20.11 20.63
C ASN A 772 26.07 -19.21 21.04
N GLY A 773 26.89 -18.74 20.11
CA GLY A 773 28.03 -17.85 20.34
C GLY A 773 29.27 -18.51 20.94
N ILE A 774 29.20 -19.77 21.34
CA ILE A 774 30.34 -20.46 21.97
C ILE A 774 31.37 -20.85 20.87
N MET A 775 32.63 -20.56 21.13
CA MET A 775 33.74 -21.03 20.28
C MET A 775 33.79 -22.56 20.25
N ALA A 776 33.72 -23.14 19.08
CA ALA A 776 33.79 -24.58 18.86
C ALA A 776 35.17 -25.15 19.25
N LYS A 777 35.19 -26.34 19.84
CA LYS A 777 36.42 -27.04 20.25
C LYS A 777 36.30 -28.55 20.02
N ASN A 778 37.29 -29.12 19.35
CA ASN A 778 37.42 -30.58 19.15
C ASN A 778 36.18 -31.15 18.42
N GLU A 779 35.65 -30.43 17.47
CA GLU A 779 34.45 -30.79 16.70
C GLU A 779 34.54 -30.35 15.24
N TRP A 780 33.67 -30.93 14.41
CA TRP A 780 33.44 -30.47 13.04
C TRP A 780 32.45 -29.30 13.06
N VAL A 781 32.71 -28.26 12.28
CA VAL A 781 31.96 -27.02 12.23
C VAL A 781 31.64 -26.65 10.77
N ASP A 782 30.77 -25.64 10.61
CA ASP A 782 30.40 -25.09 9.30
C ASP A 782 29.88 -26.20 8.37
N GLY A 783 28.75 -26.82 8.77
CA GLY A 783 28.16 -27.94 8.02
C GLY A 783 29.03 -29.20 7.92
N GLY A 784 29.99 -29.37 8.83
CA GLY A 784 30.92 -30.52 8.85
C GLY A 784 32.09 -30.39 7.91
N GLN A 785 32.34 -29.23 7.36
CA GLN A 785 33.40 -28.98 6.36
C GLN A 785 34.80 -28.80 7.01
N TYR A 786 34.84 -28.25 8.24
CA TYR A 786 36.07 -27.89 8.89
C TYR A 786 36.17 -28.51 10.29
N TYR A 787 37.32 -28.97 10.66
CA TYR A 787 37.58 -29.47 12.01
C TYR A 787 38.39 -28.47 12.81
N VAL A 788 37.97 -28.19 14.06
CA VAL A 788 38.71 -27.38 15.00
C VAL A 788 39.23 -28.25 16.16
N ASP A 789 40.50 -28.01 16.54
CA ASP A 789 41.18 -28.78 17.56
C ASP A 789 40.68 -28.48 19.02
N GLU A 790 41.33 -29.10 20.02
CA GLU A 790 40.98 -28.89 21.45
C GLU A 790 41.14 -27.42 21.90
N ASN A 791 41.88 -26.60 21.17
CA ASN A 791 42.08 -25.19 21.42
C ASN A 791 41.11 -24.32 20.62
N GLY A 792 40.27 -24.94 19.78
CA GLY A 792 39.33 -24.28 18.93
C GLY A 792 39.95 -23.77 17.60
N VAL A 793 41.20 -24.14 17.30
CA VAL A 793 41.93 -23.69 16.09
C VAL A 793 41.57 -24.59 14.92
N TRP A 794 41.24 -24.02 13.80
CA TRP A 794 41.04 -24.76 12.56
C TRP A 794 42.29 -25.58 12.16
N VAL A 795 42.06 -26.83 11.88
CA VAL A 795 43.11 -27.77 11.46
C VAL A 795 42.92 -28.10 9.98
N GLN A 796 43.92 -27.83 9.17
CA GLN A 796 43.93 -28.14 7.73
C GLN A 796 43.96 -29.65 7.47
#